data_fea6ee00a2d76e2ae6b12b7835264468
#
_entry.id   fea6ee00a2d76e2ae6b12b7835264468
#
_cell.length_a   1.000
_cell.length_b   1.000
_cell.length_c   1.000
_cell.angle_alpha   90.00
_cell.angle_beta   90.00
_cell.angle_gamma   90.00
#
_symmetry.space_group_name_H-M   'P 1'
#
loop_
_entity.id
_entity.type
_entity.pdbx_description
1 polymer ?
#
loop_
_entity_poly.entity_id
_entity_poly.type
_entity_poly.pdbx_seq_one_letter_code
_entity_poly.pdbx_strand_id
1 'polypeptide(L)'
;MPTKVSVIIPVYNPGKYIQPCIDSLLRQTLPSDEFEVLFVDDGSTDDTPAELDALAKEHPHFRVIHIPNSGWPGKPRNIGVGEAAGEYVQFLDQDDYLASDALRRMYDMGHRNGSDIVIGKVASNFRGVPHGVFRVDREKCSLKDAPLYDSLTPHKMFRVEFLRENNIAYPEGKRRLEDQLYMMEAYFPAKVVSILGSYTCYYYSKRDDGNNAGSAKIVPSGYYGNLREVLDVVVANTEPGEFRDLLLRRFYRVEMLGRLSEPSVLKYDPAYLDEMVEAVRPLAEDFMGDGVHDGLGALSRVRSTLLRRDDREGLVRIARFAASIKGTARLENVAWQPDGRMAVTVSARLVHGENGEPLKLLRRDGRLFLHPEFTEGVLKDGELVDVTDEMNGFKAEMSLRNRETAVEWPCPAEYTSSVEDLGDGACEVVLSGTGHVNPQGGKGRGPVSRGFWDIWVPVRGLGVVRKARLGADRAAHVDQDCRPALLGSPARPVIPYFTDPHGNLTLDVARRSKKLAQYLEGSPVLRMPGNRPELRLDMFAWPKTAPMKTELVLSSTDGRTFTLPAEVRPAADRAHIALPHRPVAVPSGSWNLAVKLDGEKNPALALCAVTVDGSRRLRLGDELPLVDAEIVRAEATKRRKAAIRRRVRAVGGPVVRRLPAPARKKVRRLAAKLVG
;
A
#
# COMPACT_ATOMS: atom_id res chain seq x y z
N MET A 1 -10.77 33.16 12.03
CA MET A 1 -9.31 32.88 11.89
C MET A 1 -8.95 33.01 10.42
N PRO A 2 -7.70 33.20 10.02
CA PRO A 2 -7.38 33.19 8.58
C PRO A 2 -7.68 31.80 8.00
N THR A 3 -8.19 31.77 6.78
CA THR A 3 -8.48 30.53 6.05
C THR A 3 -7.17 29.80 5.75
N LYS A 4 -7.07 28.55 6.17
CA LYS A 4 -5.87 27.73 5.98
C LYS A 4 -5.84 27.08 4.59
N VAL A 5 -6.98 26.54 4.15
CA VAL A 5 -7.08 25.76 2.91
C VAL A 5 -8.32 26.20 2.12
N SER A 6 -8.14 26.47 0.83
CA SER A 6 -9.23 26.58 -0.15
C SER A 6 -9.27 25.27 -0.96
N VAL A 7 -10.35 24.50 -0.87
CA VAL A 7 -10.55 23.32 -1.70
C VAL A 7 -11.24 23.73 -3.00
N ILE A 8 -10.60 23.51 -4.14
CA ILE A 8 -11.10 23.92 -5.46
C ILE A 8 -11.62 22.69 -6.19
N ILE A 9 -12.89 22.76 -6.60
CA ILE A 9 -13.59 21.67 -7.27
C ILE A 9 -14.15 22.17 -8.59
N PRO A 10 -13.53 21.81 -9.75
CA PRO A 10 -14.16 22.04 -11.05
C PRO A 10 -15.37 21.11 -11.20
N VAL A 11 -16.52 21.68 -11.56
CA VAL A 11 -17.79 20.95 -11.63
C VAL A 11 -18.39 21.09 -13.02
N TYR A 12 -18.79 19.96 -13.62
CA TYR A 12 -19.60 19.93 -14.86
C TYR A 12 -20.40 18.62 -14.92
N ASN A 13 -21.73 18.73 -14.85
CA ASN A 13 -22.69 17.63 -14.96
C ASN A 13 -22.26 16.36 -14.17
N PRO A 14 -21.95 16.43 -12.89
CA PRO A 14 -21.49 15.29 -12.10
C PRO A 14 -22.63 14.30 -11.78
N GLY A 15 -23.87 14.77 -11.69
CA GLY A 15 -25.00 14.01 -11.20
C GLY A 15 -24.71 13.37 -9.84
N LYS A 16 -25.09 12.10 -9.65
CA LYS A 16 -24.88 11.36 -8.38
C LYS A 16 -23.43 11.23 -7.91
N TYR A 17 -22.46 11.44 -8.79
CA TYR A 17 -21.04 11.20 -8.47
C TYR A 17 -20.42 12.28 -7.59
N ILE A 18 -21.06 13.46 -7.44
CA ILE A 18 -20.55 14.54 -6.59
C ILE A 18 -20.80 14.25 -5.09
N GLN A 19 -21.79 13.42 -4.74
CA GLN A 19 -22.17 13.20 -3.35
C GLN A 19 -21.03 12.66 -2.47
N PRO A 20 -20.23 11.66 -2.87
CA PRO A 20 -19.06 11.22 -2.09
C PRO A 20 -18.03 12.34 -1.87
N CYS A 21 -17.86 13.24 -2.84
CA CYS A 21 -16.99 14.41 -2.73
C CYS A 21 -17.50 15.34 -1.62
N ILE A 22 -18.76 15.78 -1.68
CA ILE A 22 -19.43 16.64 -0.68
C ILE A 22 -19.36 15.99 0.72
N ASP A 23 -19.75 14.73 0.83
CA ASP A 23 -19.72 13.99 2.09
C ASP A 23 -18.32 13.94 2.71
N SER A 24 -17.29 13.88 1.88
CA SER A 24 -15.90 13.84 2.35
C SER A 24 -15.43 15.18 2.92
N LEU A 25 -15.93 16.27 2.39
CA LEU A 25 -15.64 17.64 2.85
C LEU A 25 -16.36 17.96 4.17
N LEU A 26 -17.62 17.53 4.29
CA LEU A 26 -18.39 17.68 5.53
C LEU A 26 -17.82 16.84 6.70
N ARG A 27 -17.04 15.80 6.39
CA ARG A 27 -16.38 14.95 7.40
C ARG A 27 -14.94 15.34 7.72
N GLN A 28 -14.43 16.47 7.20
CA GLN A 28 -13.06 16.90 7.51
C GLN A 28 -12.90 17.21 9.00
N THR A 29 -11.72 16.84 9.53
CA THR A 29 -11.37 17.16 10.94
C THR A 29 -10.72 18.54 11.09
N LEU A 30 -10.37 19.22 9.99
CA LEU A 30 -10.05 20.62 9.99
C LEU A 30 -11.35 21.38 10.28
N PRO A 31 -11.39 22.33 11.25
CA PRO A 31 -12.60 23.10 11.56
C PRO A 31 -13.14 23.84 10.33
N SER A 32 -14.46 23.91 10.21
CA SER A 32 -15.13 24.55 9.06
C SER A 32 -14.88 26.06 8.93
N ASP A 33 -14.44 26.73 9.98
CA ASP A 33 -14.01 28.13 9.98
C ASP A 33 -12.53 28.30 9.59
N GLU A 34 -11.80 27.20 9.37
CA GLU A 34 -10.40 27.21 8.96
C GLU A 34 -10.18 26.80 7.50
N PHE A 35 -11.22 26.37 6.78
CA PHE A 35 -11.14 26.08 5.35
C PHE A 35 -12.38 26.54 4.60
N GLU A 36 -12.25 26.73 3.31
CA GLU A 36 -13.36 26.99 2.39
C GLU A 36 -13.38 25.97 1.26
N VAL A 37 -14.54 25.84 0.62
CA VAL A 37 -14.74 25.01 -0.57
C VAL A 37 -15.26 25.89 -1.69
N LEU A 38 -14.57 25.89 -2.82
CA LEU A 38 -14.93 26.64 -4.02
C LEU A 38 -15.37 25.65 -5.10
N PHE A 39 -16.68 25.49 -5.26
CA PHE A 39 -17.25 24.78 -6.40
C PHE A 39 -17.27 25.75 -7.58
N VAL A 40 -16.47 25.47 -8.61
CA VAL A 40 -16.48 26.25 -9.85
C VAL A 40 -17.27 25.47 -10.88
N ASP A 41 -18.54 25.81 -11.01
CA ASP A 41 -19.48 25.19 -11.94
C ASP A 41 -19.27 25.72 -13.35
N ASP A 42 -18.74 24.87 -14.20
CA ASP A 42 -18.39 25.15 -15.60
C ASP A 42 -19.61 25.01 -16.54
N GLY A 43 -20.71 25.66 -16.15
CA GLY A 43 -21.93 25.72 -16.95
C GLY A 43 -22.67 24.40 -17.02
N SER A 44 -22.88 23.74 -15.89
CA SER A 44 -23.69 22.52 -15.79
C SER A 44 -25.12 22.75 -16.28
N THR A 45 -25.68 21.75 -16.93
CA THR A 45 -27.02 21.76 -17.52
C THR A 45 -28.00 20.80 -16.84
N ASP A 46 -27.54 20.04 -15.85
CA ASP A 46 -28.33 19.20 -14.95
C ASP A 46 -28.76 19.99 -13.69
N ASP A 47 -29.25 19.33 -12.67
CA ASP A 47 -29.73 19.96 -11.42
C ASP A 47 -28.59 20.45 -10.50
N THR A 48 -27.34 20.17 -10.86
CA THR A 48 -26.14 20.49 -10.05
C THR A 48 -26.04 21.94 -9.60
N PRO A 49 -26.25 22.97 -10.46
CA PRO A 49 -26.17 24.37 -10.01
C PRO A 49 -27.11 24.68 -8.84
N ALA A 50 -28.36 24.24 -8.92
CA ALA A 50 -29.36 24.47 -7.87
C ALA A 50 -29.04 23.71 -6.58
N GLU A 51 -28.53 22.46 -6.70
CA GLU A 51 -28.10 21.64 -5.56
C GLU A 51 -26.92 22.29 -4.83
N LEU A 52 -25.91 22.77 -5.55
CA LEU A 52 -24.74 23.43 -4.97
C LEU A 52 -25.11 24.77 -4.31
N ASP A 53 -26.00 25.56 -4.91
CA ASP A 53 -26.51 26.81 -4.32
C ASP A 53 -27.28 26.57 -3.02
N ALA A 54 -28.05 25.49 -2.95
CA ALA A 54 -28.74 25.09 -1.73
C ALA A 54 -27.73 24.68 -0.66
N LEU A 55 -26.73 23.87 -1.03
CA LEU A 55 -25.67 23.42 -0.14
C LEU A 55 -24.84 24.59 0.44
N ALA A 56 -24.51 25.61 -0.39
CA ALA A 56 -23.78 26.79 0.05
C ALA A 56 -24.57 27.65 1.05
N LYS A 57 -25.91 27.64 0.99
CA LYS A 57 -26.77 28.30 1.98
C LYS A 57 -26.73 27.61 3.34
N GLU A 58 -26.60 26.28 3.35
CA GLU A 58 -26.54 25.47 4.59
C GLU A 58 -25.12 25.49 5.21
N HIS A 59 -24.09 25.64 4.39
CA HIS A 59 -22.70 25.57 4.80
C HIS A 59 -21.93 26.86 4.42
N PRO A 60 -21.78 27.84 5.34
CA PRO A 60 -21.19 29.15 5.04
C PRO A 60 -19.75 29.14 4.51
N HIS A 61 -19.02 28.05 4.72
CA HIS A 61 -17.67 27.85 4.19
C HIS A 61 -17.65 27.24 2.77
N PHE A 62 -18.83 27.00 2.18
CA PHE A 62 -18.98 26.55 0.79
C PHE A 62 -19.41 27.74 -0.07
N ARG A 63 -18.75 27.92 -1.21
CA ARG A 63 -19.02 28.96 -2.20
C ARG A 63 -19.19 28.32 -3.58
N VAL A 64 -20.11 28.83 -4.36
CA VAL A 64 -20.31 28.40 -5.75
C VAL A 64 -20.01 29.58 -6.69
N ILE A 65 -19.28 29.26 -7.75
CA ILE A 65 -18.93 30.23 -8.80
C ILE A 65 -19.41 29.65 -10.13
N HIS A 66 -20.45 30.23 -10.70
CA HIS A 66 -20.99 29.78 -11.99
C HIS A 66 -20.28 30.51 -13.12
N ILE A 67 -19.79 29.77 -14.10
CA ILE A 67 -19.15 30.31 -15.30
C ILE A 67 -19.75 29.70 -16.57
N PRO A 68 -19.68 30.35 -17.72
CA PRO A 68 -19.99 29.73 -19.00
C PRO A 68 -19.07 28.52 -19.25
N ASN A 69 -19.63 27.46 -19.83
CA ASN A 69 -18.85 26.21 -20.07
C ASN A 69 -17.57 26.50 -20.85
N SER A 70 -16.46 26.14 -20.28
CA SER A 70 -15.11 26.28 -20.84
C SER A 70 -14.61 25.01 -21.55
N GLY A 71 -15.33 23.90 -21.35
CA GLY A 71 -15.08 22.61 -21.98
C GLY A 71 -13.94 21.77 -21.37
N TRP A 72 -13.22 22.29 -20.35
CA TRP A 72 -12.13 21.56 -19.69
C TRP A 72 -11.85 22.11 -18.28
N PRO A 73 -11.37 21.30 -17.32
CA PRO A 73 -11.22 21.70 -15.92
C PRO A 73 -10.11 22.74 -15.64
N GLY A 74 -9.25 23.07 -16.61
CA GLY A 74 -8.15 24.02 -16.41
C GLY A 74 -8.64 25.41 -16.03
N LYS A 75 -9.57 26.01 -16.79
CA LYS A 75 -10.12 27.33 -16.50
C LYS A 75 -10.87 27.40 -15.16
N PRO A 76 -11.77 26.47 -14.81
CA PRO A 76 -12.37 26.44 -13.48
C PRO A 76 -11.34 26.38 -12.35
N ARG A 77 -10.26 25.59 -12.50
CA ARG A 77 -9.18 25.52 -11.49
C ARG A 77 -8.46 26.86 -11.35
N ASN A 78 -8.15 27.55 -12.45
CA ASN A 78 -7.51 28.87 -12.44
C ASN A 78 -8.37 29.92 -11.73
N ILE A 79 -9.68 29.93 -12.01
CA ILE A 79 -10.63 30.81 -11.33
C ILE A 79 -10.66 30.53 -9.84
N GLY A 80 -10.71 29.26 -9.45
CA GLY A 80 -10.66 28.85 -8.04
C GLY A 80 -9.38 29.33 -7.33
N VAL A 81 -8.21 29.27 -7.98
CA VAL A 81 -6.95 29.81 -7.43
C VAL A 81 -6.99 31.32 -7.28
N GLY A 82 -7.62 32.03 -8.24
CA GLY A 82 -7.80 33.48 -8.17
C GLY A 82 -8.67 33.90 -6.97
N GLU A 83 -9.73 33.19 -6.70
CA GLU A 83 -10.73 33.44 -5.66
C GLU A 83 -10.34 32.86 -4.27
N ALA A 84 -9.26 32.07 -4.19
CA ALA A 84 -8.84 31.39 -2.97
C ALA A 84 -8.36 32.38 -1.89
N ALA A 85 -8.93 32.26 -0.69
CA ALA A 85 -8.55 33.03 0.50
C ALA A 85 -7.59 32.22 1.43
N GLY A 86 -7.41 30.92 1.18
CA GLY A 86 -6.56 30.05 1.98
C GLY A 86 -5.07 30.27 1.76
N GLU A 87 -4.26 29.95 2.76
CA GLU A 87 -2.80 29.88 2.62
C GLU A 87 -2.39 28.85 1.55
N TYR A 88 -3.16 27.74 1.49
CA TYR A 88 -2.97 26.68 0.50
C TYR A 88 -4.26 26.44 -0.29
N VAL A 89 -4.11 26.00 -1.53
CA VAL A 89 -5.20 25.43 -2.34
C VAL A 89 -5.04 23.91 -2.43
N GLN A 90 -6.15 23.18 -2.36
CA GLN A 90 -6.23 21.74 -2.60
C GLN A 90 -7.17 21.50 -3.79
N PHE A 91 -6.66 20.90 -4.87
CA PHE A 91 -7.53 20.49 -5.97
C PHE A 91 -8.19 19.15 -5.67
N LEU A 92 -9.50 19.08 -5.91
CA LEU A 92 -10.31 17.88 -5.74
C LEU A 92 -11.26 17.73 -6.94
N ASP A 93 -11.23 16.60 -7.61
CA ASP A 93 -12.15 16.32 -8.71
C ASP A 93 -13.55 15.97 -8.16
N GLN A 94 -14.59 16.36 -8.90
CA GLN A 94 -16.01 16.26 -8.49
C GLN A 94 -16.49 14.84 -8.18
N ASP A 95 -15.82 13.82 -8.71
CA ASP A 95 -16.16 12.41 -8.57
C ASP A 95 -15.20 11.63 -7.64
N ASP A 96 -14.26 12.33 -7.01
CA ASP A 96 -13.28 11.79 -6.07
C ASP A 96 -13.59 12.21 -4.63
N TYR A 97 -12.84 11.73 -3.63
CA TYR A 97 -13.05 12.12 -2.25
C TYR A 97 -11.77 12.15 -1.41
N LEU A 98 -11.80 12.95 -0.34
CA LEU A 98 -10.74 13.06 0.64
C LEU A 98 -10.98 12.15 1.86
N ALA A 99 -9.88 11.68 2.48
CA ALA A 99 -9.97 11.12 3.82
C ALA A 99 -10.33 12.20 4.84
N SER A 100 -11.01 11.84 5.91
CA SER A 100 -11.52 12.79 6.91
C SER A 100 -10.45 13.68 7.58
N ASP A 101 -9.20 13.26 7.64
CA ASP A 101 -8.11 13.98 8.29
C ASP A 101 -7.09 14.54 7.25
N ALA A 102 -7.45 14.54 5.98
CA ALA A 102 -6.54 14.88 4.89
C ALA A 102 -6.12 16.35 4.90
N LEU A 103 -7.10 17.27 4.93
CA LEU A 103 -6.80 18.70 4.91
C LEU A 103 -5.93 19.12 6.09
N ARG A 104 -6.28 18.69 7.31
CA ARG A 104 -5.52 19.04 8.51
C ARG A 104 -4.09 18.51 8.43
N ARG A 105 -3.88 17.23 8.10
CA ARG A 105 -2.54 16.63 8.07
C ARG A 105 -1.65 17.23 6.99
N MET A 106 -2.20 17.48 5.81
CA MET A 106 -1.45 18.09 4.71
C MET A 106 -1.12 19.55 5.03
N TYR A 107 -2.06 20.31 5.58
CA TYR A 107 -1.82 21.69 6.02
C TYR A 107 -0.75 21.74 7.12
N ASP A 108 -0.90 20.95 8.18
CA ASP A 108 0.05 20.94 9.31
C ASP A 108 1.48 20.60 8.83
N MET A 109 1.62 19.68 7.86
CA MET A 109 2.92 19.36 7.27
C MET A 109 3.44 20.52 6.42
N GLY A 110 2.61 21.08 5.54
CA GLY A 110 2.97 22.18 4.64
C GLY A 110 3.38 23.43 5.39
N HIS A 111 2.55 23.88 6.33
CA HIS A 111 2.79 25.08 7.14
C HIS A 111 4.05 24.94 7.99
N ARG A 112 4.23 23.80 8.69
CA ARG A 112 5.42 23.53 9.52
C ARG A 112 6.72 23.58 8.71
N ASN A 113 6.70 23.08 7.49
CA ASN A 113 7.88 22.97 6.63
C ASN A 113 8.09 24.18 5.71
N GLY A 114 7.13 25.08 5.59
CA GLY A 114 7.11 26.15 4.61
C GLY A 114 7.07 25.59 3.18
N SER A 115 6.26 24.55 2.95
CA SER A 115 6.24 23.83 1.68
C SER A 115 5.51 24.62 0.61
N ASP A 116 6.06 24.67 -0.59
CA ASP A 116 5.38 25.19 -1.78
C ASP A 116 4.31 24.20 -2.26
N ILE A 117 4.61 22.87 -2.14
CA ILE A 117 3.74 21.79 -2.55
C ILE A 117 3.71 20.70 -1.46
N VAL A 118 2.52 20.19 -1.13
CA VAL A 118 2.34 19.03 -0.26
C VAL A 118 1.64 17.91 -1.02
N ILE A 119 2.28 16.75 -1.09
CA ILE A 119 1.78 15.58 -1.81
C ILE A 119 1.21 14.59 -0.80
N GLY A 120 -0.11 14.48 -0.72
CA GLY A 120 -0.79 13.45 0.06
C GLY A 120 -0.86 12.12 -0.68
N LYS A 121 -0.71 11.01 0.07
CA LYS A 121 -0.85 9.67 -0.51
C LYS A 121 -2.22 9.48 -1.15
N VAL A 122 -2.23 8.87 -2.32
CA VAL A 122 -3.45 8.56 -3.08
C VAL A 122 -3.74 7.06 -3.09
N ALA A 123 -5.00 6.67 -3.28
CA ALA A 123 -5.43 5.29 -3.49
C ALA A 123 -6.41 5.18 -4.67
N SER A 124 -6.38 4.03 -5.37
CA SER A 124 -7.28 3.73 -6.48
C SER A 124 -7.46 2.23 -6.67
N ASN A 125 -8.69 1.81 -7.02
CA ASN A 125 -9.00 0.43 -7.37
C ASN A 125 -9.09 0.18 -8.89
N PHE A 126 -8.99 1.23 -9.71
CA PHE A 126 -9.18 1.14 -11.16
C PHE A 126 -8.03 1.72 -12.00
N ARG A 127 -7.20 2.61 -11.43
CA ARG A 127 -6.03 3.21 -12.11
C ARG A 127 -4.75 3.00 -11.32
N GLY A 128 -3.61 3.07 -12.00
CA GLY A 128 -2.30 3.03 -11.34
C GLY A 128 -2.07 4.26 -10.44
N VAL A 129 -1.35 4.05 -9.34
CA VAL A 129 -0.90 5.11 -8.44
C VAL A 129 0.61 5.01 -8.24
N PRO A 130 1.33 6.14 -8.02
CA PRO A 130 2.78 6.15 -7.90
C PRO A 130 3.23 5.67 -6.51
N HIS A 131 3.11 4.37 -6.22
CA HIS A 131 3.45 3.80 -4.92
C HIS A 131 4.87 4.14 -4.47
N GLY A 132 5.81 4.31 -5.40
CA GLY A 132 7.20 4.67 -5.11
C GLY A 132 7.35 6.00 -4.36
N VAL A 133 6.52 6.99 -4.70
CA VAL A 133 6.51 8.32 -4.07
C VAL A 133 6.07 8.24 -2.60
N PHE A 134 5.15 7.34 -2.27
CA PHE A 134 4.48 7.25 -0.97
C PHE A 134 5.04 6.19 -0.01
N ARG A 135 6.28 5.72 -0.23
CA ARG A 135 6.88 4.69 0.64
C ARG A 135 7.17 5.19 2.04
N VAL A 136 7.56 6.45 2.16
CA VAL A 136 7.91 7.13 3.42
C VAL A 136 7.41 8.56 3.39
N ASP A 137 7.22 9.14 4.58
CA ASP A 137 7.05 10.59 4.70
C ASP A 137 8.37 11.28 4.40
N ARG A 138 8.30 12.39 3.65
CA ARG A 138 9.41 13.29 3.42
C ARG A 138 9.01 14.69 3.86
N GLU A 139 9.63 15.20 4.90
CA GLU A 139 9.32 16.54 5.41
C GLU A 139 9.71 17.60 4.38
N LYS A 140 10.89 17.49 3.81
CA LYS A 140 11.39 18.39 2.76
C LYS A 140 12.10 17.59 1.69
N CYS A 141 11.74 17.81 0.45
CA CYS A 141 12.41 17.25 -0.73
C CYS A 141 12.22 18.16 -1.94
N SER A 142 12.89 17.83 -3.03
CA SER A 142 12.84 18.53 -4.32
C SER A 142 12.72 17.52 -5.46
N LEU A 143 12.58 18.02 -6.69
CA LEU A 143 12.55 17.20 -7.89
C LEU A 143 13.85 16.39 -8.09
N LYS A 144 14.98 16.81 -7.50
CA LYS A 144 16.28 16.17 -7.63
C LYS A 144 16.46 14.98 -6.67
N ASP A 145 15.82 15.01 -5.50
CA ASP A 145 16.06 14.04 -4.43
C ASP A 145 14.86 13.13 -4.13
N ALA A 146 13.74 13.34 -4.82
CA ALA A 146 12.54 12.51 -4.71
C ALA A 146 11.91 12.26 -6.10
N PRO A 147 11.26 11.10 -6.32
CA PRO A 147 10.67 10.75 -7.61
C PRO A 147 9.35 11.49 -7.88
N LEU A 148 9.37 12.84 -7.77
CA LEU A 148 8.19 13.69 -7.95
C LEU A 148 7.65 13.61 -9.37
N TYR A 149 8.53 13.38 -10.34
CA TYR A 149 8.20 13.19 -11.76
C TYR A 149 7.29 11.98 -12.03
N ASP A 150 7.14 11.05 -11.08
CA ASP A 150 6.15 9.97 -11.18
C ASP A 150 4.76 10.39 -10.65
N SER A 151 4.62 11.57 -10.05
CA SER A 151 3.37 12.10 -9.48
C SER A 151 2.97 13.41 -10.17
N LEU A 152 2.39 13.31 -11.37
CA LEU A 152 2.03 14.45 -12.21
C LEU A 152 0.51 14.74 -12.27
N THR A 153 -0.25 14.27 -11.28
CA THR A 153 -1.67 14.64 -11.10
C THR A 153 -1.78 15.88 -10.22
N PRO A 154 -2.83 16.73 -10.37
CA PRO A 154 -2.94 17.99 -9.63
C PRO A 154 -3.44 17.81 -8.18
N HIS A 155 -3.86 16.63 -7.79
CA HIS A 155 -4.52 16.34 -6.50
C HIS A 155 -3.54 16.47 -5.32
N LYS A 156 -3.01 17.68 -5.15
CA LYS A 156 -2.02 18.08 -4.17
C LYS A 156 -2.43 19.41 -3.55
N MET A 157 -1.76 19.76 -2.47
CA MET A 157 -1.90 21.06 -1.83
C MET A 157 -0.77 21.99 -2.28
N PHE A 158 -1.10 23.20 -2.72
CA PHE A 158 -0.14 24.20 -3.21
C PHE A 158 -0.27 25.48 -2.38
N ARG A 159 0.85 26.10 -2.01
CA ARG A 159 0.84 27.40 -1.38
C ARG A 159 0.38 28.45 -2.41
N VAL A 160 -0.63 29.24 -2.06
CA VAL A 160 -1.27 30.16 -3.00
C VAL A 160 -0.28 31.23 -3.49
N GLU A 161 0.50 31.79 -2.57
CA GLU A 161 1.52 32.78 -2.90
C GLU A 161 2.56 32.23 -3.88
N PHE A 162 3.02 30.98 -3.67
CA PHE A 162 3.95 30.32 -4.58
C PHE A 162 3.39 30.22 -6.01
N LEU A 163 2.11 29.85 -6.18
CA LEU A 163 1.48 29.81 -7.50
C LEU A 163 1.43 31.20 -8.17
N ARG A 164 1.07 32.23 -7.39
CA ARG A 164 0.97 33.59 -7.88
C ARG A 164 2.34 34.19 -8.25
N GLU A 165 3.33 34.05 -7.40
CA GLU A 165 4.70 34.54 -7.61
C GLU A 165 5.36 33.96 -8.86
N ASN A 166 5.07 32.69 -9.17
CA ASN A 166 5.67 31.98 -10.31
C ASN A 166 4.74 31.93 -11.53
N ASN A 167 3.58 32.63 -11.50
CA ASN A 167 2.59 32.62 -12.58
C ASN A 167 2.16 31.22 -13.04
N ILE A 168 2.03 30.27 -12.09
CA ILE A 168 1.68 28.88 -12.39
C ILE A 168 0.16 28.79 -12.58
N ALA A 169 -0.26 28.47 -13.79
CA ALA A 169 -1.66 28.36 -14.16
C ALA A 169 -1.88 27.19 -15.13
N TYR A 170 -3.10 26.65 -15.13
CA TYR A 170 -3.47 25.65 -16.11
C TYR A 170 -3.60 26.29 -17.49
N PRO A 171 -3.17 25.61 -18.55
CA PRO A 171 -3.55 25.99 -19.90
C PRO A 171 -5.06 25.82 -20.07
N GLU A 172 -5.71 26.82 -20.66
CA GLU A 172 -7.15 26.82 -20.90
C GLU A 172 -7.53 26.11 -22.20
N GLY A 173 -8.79 25.73 -22.31
CA GLY A 173 -9.33 25.00 -23.44
C GLY A 173 -9.15 23.48 -23.35
N LYS A 174 -9.81 22.76 -24.27
CA LYS A 174 -9.85 21.29 -24.29
C LYS A 174 -8.51 20.72 -24.77
N ARG A 175 -7.76 20.13 -23.86
CA ARG A 175 -6.45 19.51 -24.16
C ARG A 175 -6.14 18.36 -23.19
N ARG A 176 -5.22 17.49 -23.60
CA ARG A 176 -4.65 16.44 -22.75
C ARG A 176 -3.32 16.90 -22.15
N LEU A 177 -2.90 16.23 -21.06
CA LEU A 177 -1.62 16.45 -20.38
C LEU A 177 -1.48 17.84 -19.75
N GLU A 178 -2.58 18.57 -19.57
CA GLU A 178 -2.60 19.85 -18.86
C GLU A 178 -2.08 19.72 -17.43
N ASP A 179 -2.43 18.60 -16.75
CA ASP A 179 -1.94 18.30 -15.41
C ASP A 179 -0.43 18.12 -15.38
N GLN A 180 0.14 17.43 -16.41
CA GLN A 180 1.58 17.17 -16.47
C GLN A 180 2.37 18.45 -16.77
N LEU A 181 1.84 19.31 -17.62
CA LEU A 181 2.43 20.63 -17.90
C LEU A 181 2.43 21.47 -16.62
N TYR A 182 1.26 21.67 -16.00
CA TYR A 182 1.12 22.38 -14.74
C TYR A 182 2.05 21.87 -13.65
N MET A 183 2.15 20.54 -13.50
CA MET A 183 3.01 19.96 -12.47
C MET A 183 4.50 20.17 -12.73
N MET A 184 4.95 20.08 -13.99
CA MET A 184 6.36 20.35 -14.30
C MET A 184 6.70 21.82 -14.10
N GLU A 185 5.83 22.73 -14.52
CA GLU A 185 5.97 24.17 -14.25
C GLU A 185 6.00 24.49 -12.75
N ALA A 186 5.23 23.75 -11.94
CA ALA A 186 5.23 23.91 -10.49
C ALA A 186 6.46 23.27 -9.81
N TYR A 187 6.92 22.12 -10.27
CA TYR A 187 8.03 21.41 -9.59
C TYR A 187 9.38 22.08 -9.78
N PHE A 188 9.64 22.73 -10.93
CA PHE A 188 10.93 23.35 -11.17
C PHE A 188 11.23 24.56 -10.25
N PRO A 189 10.32 25.53 -10.03
CA PRO A 189 10.56 26.62 -9.09
C PRO A 189 10.35 26.25 -7.63
N ALA A 190 9.70 25.10 -7.32
CA ALA A 190 9.40 24.72 -5.94
C ALA A 190 10.68 24.46 -5.13
N LYS A 191 10.84 25.21 -4.04
CA LYS A 191 11.98 25.12 -3.13
C LYS A 191 11.82 23.98 -2.13
N VAL A 192 10.60 23.77 -1.65
CA VAL A 192 10.26 22.74 -0.67
C VAL A 192 9.00 21.99 -1.09
N VAL A 193 9.13 20.69 -1.30
CA VAL A 193 8.01 19.77 -1.48
C VAL A 193 7.97 18.82 -0.29
N SER A 194 6.79 18.62 0.29
CA SER A 194 6.58 17.60 1.34
C SER A 194 5.74 16.44 0.82
N ILE A 195 6.02 15.23 1.31
CA ILE A 195 5.28 14.02 0.94
C ILE A 195 4.72 13.36 2.20
N LEU A 196 3.41 13.28 2.29
CA LEU A 196 2.69 12.55 3.34
C LEU A 196 2.33 11.15 2.85
N GLY A 197 3.24 10.19 3.03
CA GLY A 197 3.09 8.78 2.62
C GLY A 197 2.45 7.89 3.68
N SER A 198 2.45 8.30 4.95
CA SER A 198 1.93 7.53 6.08
C SER A 198 0.41 7.58 6.26
N TYR A 199 -0.29 8.47 5.53
CA TYR A 199 -1.74 8.63 5.57
C TYR A 199 -2.28 8.77 4.15
N THR A 200 -3.32 7.97 3.80
CA THR A 200 -3.99 8.12 2.49
C THR A 200 -4.93 9.30 2.56
N CYS A 201 -4.64 10.34 1.76
CA CYS A 201 -5.38 11.60 1.76
C CYS A 201 -6.48 11.64 0.71
N TYR A 202 -6.24 11.04 -0.47
CA TYR A 202 -7.07 11.19 -1.65
C TYR A 202 -7.45 9.83 -2.25
N TYR A 203 -8.70 9.66 -2.64
CA TYR A 203 -9.25 8.43 -3.22
C TYR A 203 -9.85 8.71 -4.59
N TYR A 204 -9.30 8.06 -5.61
CA TYR A 204 -9.88 8.08 -6.95
C TYR A 204 -11.07 7.14 -7.02
N SER A 205 -12.20 7.65 -7.57
CA SER A 205 -13.43 6.90 -7.76
C SER A 205 -13.64 6.56 -9.23
N LYS A 206 -14.08 5.34 -9.48
CA LYS A 206 -14.48 4.92 -10.82
C LYS A 206 -15.95 5.24 -11.05
N ARG A 207 -16.26 5.97 -12.11
CA ARG A 207 -17.62 6.18 -12.56
C ARG A 207 -18.14 4.94 -13.28
N ASP A 208 -19.37 4.54 -13.02
CA ASP A 208 -20.01 3.38 -13.68
C ASP A 208 -20.58 3.74 -15.07
N ASP A 209 -20.74 5.06 -15.38
CA ASP A 209 -21.15 5.57 -16.68
C ASP A 209 -20.01 5.68 -17.73
N GLY A 210 -18.76 5.39 -17.33
CA GLY A 210 -17.59 5.44 -18.21
C GLY A 210 -17.10 6.84 -18.58
N ASN A 211 -17.70 7.91 -18.05
CA ASN A 211 -17.40 9.31 -18.39
C ASN A 211 -16.22 9.91 -17.60
N ASN A 212 -15.30 9.09 -17.09
CA ASN A 212 -14.05 9.62 -16.58
C ASN A 212 -13.25 10.25 -17.73
N ALA A 213 -12.80 11.49 -17.60
CA ALA A 213 -12.11 12.27 -18.65
C ALA A 213 -10.92 11.53 -19.31
N GLY A 214 -10.25 10.64 -18.56
CA GLY A 214 -9.13 9.83 -19.03
C GLY A 214 -9.48 8.65 -19.96
N SER A 215 -10.75 8.26 -20.10
CA SER A 215 -11.16 7.03 -20.80
C SER A 215 -11.30 7.16 -22.31
N ALA A 216 -11.41 8.37 -22.85
CA ALA A 216 -11.57 8.60 -24.29
C ALA A 216 -10.29 8.24 -25.08
N LYS A 217 -10.46 7.65 -26.27
CA LYS A 217 -9.37 7.39 -27.23
C LYS A 217 -8.65 8.72 -27.54
N ILE A 218 -7.33 8.71 -27.51
CA ILE A 218 -6.54 9.90 -27.85
C ILE A 218 -6.47 10.11 -29.36
N VAL A 219 -6.36 11.37 -29.77
CA VAL A 219 -5.95 11.75 -31.13
C VAL A 219 -4.43 11.91 -31.09
N PRO A 220 -3.63 11.08 -31.77
CA PRO A 220 -2.18 11.02 -31.58
C PRO A 220 -1.48 12.38 -31.80
N SER A 221 -1.78 13.06 -32.89
CA SER A 221 -1.14 14.34 -33.24
C SER A 221 -1.36 15.42 -32.15
N GLY A 222 -2.59 15.56 -31.66
CA GLY A 222 -2.88 16.53 -30.59
C GLY A 222 -2.28 16.14 -29.24
N TYR A 223 -2.32 14.85 -28.90
CA TYR A 223 -1.73 14.36 -27.65
C TYR A 223 -0.22 14.58 -27.59
N TYR A 224 0.49 14.21 -28.65
CA TYR A 224 1.94 14.35 -28.72
C TYR A 224 2.40 15.78 -28.97
N GLY A 225 1.56 16.63 -29.59
CA GLY A 225 1.77 18.06 -29.60
C GLY A 225 1.77 18.67 -28.17
N ASN A 226 0.80 18.28 -27.35
CA ASN A 226 0.76 18.69 -25.94
C ASN A 226 1.93 18.09 -25.13
N LEU A 227 2.37 16.86 -25.44
CA LEU A 227 3.52 16.26 -24.77
C LEU A 227 4.81 17.03 -25.08
N ARG A 228 4.97 17.53 -26.32
CA ARG A 228 6.12 18.35 -26.70
C ARG A 228 6.27 19.55 -25.76
N GLU A 229 5.19 20.29 -25.46
CA GLU A 229 5.24 21.42 -24.54
C GLU A 229 5.76 21.02 -23.15
N VAL A 230 5.35 19.83 -22.64
CA VAL A 230 5.86 19.32 -21.35
C VAL A 230 7.35 19.00 -21.42
N LEU A 231 7.82 18.40 -22.54
CA LEU A 231 9.23 18.09 -22.76
C LEU A 231 10.08 19.36 -22.92
N ASP A 232 9.54 20.37 -23.59
CA ASP A 232 10.19 21.69 -23.73
C ASP A 232 10.40 22.35 -22.36
N VAL A 233 9.43 22.26 -21.45
CA VAL A 233 9.59 22.74 -20.05
C VAL A 233 10.73 21.99 -19.34
N VAL A 234 10.84 20.67 -19.54
CA VAL A 234 11.95 19.90 -18.95
C VAL A 234 13.29 20.37 -19.51
N VAL A 235 13.41 20.52 -20.82
CA VAL A 235 14.66 20.95 -21.47
C VAL A 235 15.04 22.37 -21.08
N ALA A 236 14.09 23.27 -21.02
CA ALA A 236 14.31 24.67 -20.65
C ALA A 236 14.81 24.86 -19.20
N ASN A 237 14.45 23.93 -18.31
CA ASN A 237 14.77 24.03 -16.87
C ASN A 237 15.87 23.05 -16.41
N THR A 238 16.56 22.37 -17.33
CA THR A 238 17.63 21.43 -16.99
C THR A 238 18.80 21.54 -17.95
N GLU A 239 20.01 21.32 -17.46
CA GLU A 239 21.19 21.15 -18.30
C GLU A 239 21.25 19.72 -18.88
N PRO A 240 21.89 19.50 -20.06
CA PRO A 240 22.15 18.16 -20.55
C PRO A 240 22.89 17.30 -19.53
N GLY A 241 22.49 16.06 -19.34
CA GLY A 241 23.10 15.11 -18.41
C GLY A 241 22.09 14.20 -17.71
N GLU A 242 22.56 13.42 -16.75
CA GLU A 242 21.81 12.34 -16.09
C GLU A 242 20.44 12.78 -15.54
N PHE A 243 20.36 13.99 -14.97
CA PHE A 243 19.12 14.48 -14.38
C PHE A 243 18.08 14.79 -15.46
N ARG A 244 18.47 15.46 -16.57
CA ARG A 244 17.57 15.66 -17.73
C ARG A 244 17.12 14.32 -18.30
N ASP A 245 18.06 13.40 -18.49
CA ASP A 245 17.77 12.07 -19.02
C ASP A 245 16.81 11.28 -18.11
N LEU A 246 16.96 11.39 -16.80
CA LEU A 246 16.04 10.78 -15.84
C LEU A 246 14.61 11.29 -16.00
N LEU A 247 14.42 12.61 -16.13
CA LEU A 247 13.10 13.21 -16.31
C LEU A 247 12.49 12.83 -17.67
N LEU A 248 13.25 12.98 -18.76
CA LEU A 248 12.80 12.62 -20.11
C LEU A 248 12.46 11.13 -20.21
N ARG A 249 13.24 10.26 -19.56
CA ARG A 249 13.00 8.81 -19.52
C ARG A 249 11.64 8.46 -18.92
N ARG A 250 11.16 9.22 -17.93
CA ARG A 250 9.80 9.02 -17.40
C ARG A 250 8.73 9.23 -18.46
N PHE A 251 8.82 10.33 -19.23
CA PHE A 251 7.87 10.62 -20.30
C PHE A 251 8.00 9.60 -21.43
N TYR A 252 9.22 9.25 -21.82
CA TYR A 252 9.46 8.21 -22.81
C TYR A 252 8.82 6.89 -22.41
N ARG A 253 9.10 6.43 -21.20
CA ARG A 253 8.60 5.15 -20.68
C ARG A 253 7.07 5.12 -20.54
N VAL A 254 6.44 6.20 -20.08
CA VAL A 254 5.02 6.20 -19.72
C VAL A 254 4.13 6.68 -20.86
N GLU A 255 4.46 7.83 -21.46
CA GLU A 255 3.58 8.49 -22.43
C GLU A 255 3.86 8.07 -23.87
N MET A 256 5.06 7.60 -24.17
CA MET A 256 5.46 7.20 -25.52
C MET A 256 5.51 5.66 -25.61
N LEU A 257 6.55 5.00 -25.13
CA LEU A 257 6.70 3.55 -25.18
C LEU A 257 5.59 2.80 -24.45
N GLY A 258 5.05 3.36 -23.38
CA GLY A 258 3.93 2.78 -22.63
C GLY A 258 2.66 2.65 -23.45
N ARG A 259 2.43 3.57 -24.39
CA ARG A 259 1.30 3.48 -25.33
C ARG A 259 1.54 2.56 -26.51
N LEU A 260 2.80 2.27 -26.82
CA LEU A 260 3.23 1.27 -27.80
C LEU A 260 3.54 -0.08 -27.12
N SER A 261 3.05 -0.31 -25.90
CA SER A 261 3.21 -1.56 -25.16
C SER A 261 1.88 -2.27 -24.90
N GLU A 262 1.98 -3.47 -24.34
CA GLU A 262 0.82 -4.23 -23.90
C GLU A 262 0.07 -3.53 -22.71
N PRO A 263 -1.24 -3.65 -22.57
CA PRO A 263 -2.15 -4.31 -23.51
C PRO A 263 -2.62 -3.38 -24.65
N SER A 264 -2.16 -2.13 -24.70
CA SER A 264 -2.70 -1.06 -25.56
C SER A 264 -2.45 -1.35 -27.04
N VAL A 265 -1.19 -1.54 -27.43
CA VAL A 265 -0.81 -1.76 -28.83
C VAL A 265 -1.46 -3.01 -29.44
N LEU A 266 -1.76 -4.02 -28.62
CA LEU A 266 -2.43 -5.26 -29.05
C LEU A 266 -3.92 -5.06 -29.41
N LYS A 267 -4.47 -3.88 -29.11
CA LYS A 267 -5.87 -3.51 -29.39
C LYS A 267 -5.99 -2.47 -30.50
N TYR A 268 -4.88 -1.97 -31.00
CA TYR A 268 -4.89 -0.97 -32.07
C TYR A 268 -5.19 -1.64 -33.41
N ASP A 269 -6.02 -1.00 -34.21
CA ASP A 269 -6.06 -1.30 -35.63
C ASP A 269 -4.77 -0.79 -36.29
N PRO A 270 -4.39 -1.35 -37.46
CA PRO A 270 -3.14 -1.00 -38.13
C PRO A 270 -3.01 0.50 -38.42
N ALA A 271 -4.07 1.15 -38.89
CA ALA A 271 -4.04 2.58 -39.23
C ALA A 271 -3.79 3.44 -37.99
N TYR A 272 -4.41 3.10 -36.86
CA TYR A 272 -4.16 3.82 -35.63
C TYR A 272 -2.77 3.57 -35.04
N LEU A 273 -2.23 2.37 -35.22
CA LEU A 273 -0.83 2.10 -34.88
C LEU A 273 0.12 2.97 -35.69
N ASP A 274 -0.15 3.10 -37.02
CA ASP A 274 0.64 3.98 -37.90
C ASP A 274 0.60 5.42 -37.41
N GLU A 275 -0.60 5.99 -37.16
CA GLU A 275 -0.77 7.33 -36.60
C GLU A 275 -0.02 7.53 -35.28
N MET A 276 -0.04 6.51 -34.39
CA MET A 276 0.67 6.52 -33.13
C MET A 276 2.18 6.58 -33.30
N VAL A 277 2.73 5.73 -34.17
CA VAL A 277 4.18 5.67 -34.45
C VAL A 277 4.65 6.97 -35.12
N GLU A 278 3.90 7.46 -36.11
CA GLU A 278 4.19 8.71 -36.81
C GLU A 278 4.19 9.94 -35.86
N ALA A 279 3.32 9.95 -34.86
CA ALA A 279 3.27 11.04 -33.87
C ALA A 279 4.35 10.91 -32.78
N VAL A 280 4.75 9.69 -32.40
CA VAL A 280 5.73 9.44 -31.33
C VAL A 280 7.17 9.59 -31.82
N ARG A 281 7.49 9.10 -33.01
CA ARG A 281 8.86 9.05 -33.54
C ARG A 281 9.58 10.39 -33.56
N PRO A 282 9.00 11.50 -34.07
CA PRO A 282 9.67 12.81 -34.06
C PRO A 282 10.04 13.28 -32.67
N LEU A 283 9.19 13.03 -31.65
CA LEU A 283 9.52 13.36 -30.28
C LEU A 283 10.66 12.50 -29.73
N ALA A 284 10.69 11.23 -30.11
CA ALA A 284 11.78 10.34 -29.72
C ALA A 284 13.11 10.77 -30.34
N GLU A 285 13.10 11.22 -31.58
CA GLU A 285 14.27 11.74 -32.30
C GLU A 285 14.77 13.05 -31.70
N ASP A 286 13.85 13.95 -31.33
CA ASP A 286 14.20 15.28 -30.80
C ASP A 286 14.68 15.27 -29.34
N PHE A 287 14.08 14.39 -28.50
CA PHE A 287 14.25 14.48 -27.03
C PHE A 287 14.93 13.24 -26.42
N MET A 288 14.87 12.06 -27.04
CA MET A 288 15.24 10.80 -26.41
C MET A 288 16.59 10.29 -26.91
N GLY A 289 17.65 10.98 -26.52
CA GLY A 289 19.05 10.58 -26.85
C GLY A 289 19.47 9.27 -26.18
N ASP A 290 20.74 8.90 -26.38
CA ASP A 290 21.27 7.62 -25.89
C ASP A 290 21.26 7.51 -24.36
N GLY A 291 21.55 8.58 -23.62
CA GLY A 291 21.45 8.55 -22.16
C GLY A 291 20.04 8.25 -21.64
N VAL A 292 19.00 8.67 -22.36
CA VAL A 292 17.60 8.30 -22.06
C VAL A 292 17.36 6.84 -22.40
N HIS A 293 17.82 6.38 -23.58
CA HIS A 293 17.65 5.00 -24.06
C HIS A 293 18.35 3.99 -23.14
N ASP A 294 19.61 4.21 -22.82
CA ASP A 294 20.43 3.28 -22.05
C ASP A 294 19.93 3.09 -20.62
N GLY A 295 19.31 4.09 -20.05
CA GLY A 295 18.70 4.01 -18.73
C GLY A 295 17.31 3.33 -18.68
N LEU A 296 16.75 2.89 -19.84
CA LEU A 296 15.52 2.12 -19.88
C LEU A 296 15.77 0.67 -19.45
N GLY A 297 14.77 -0.01 -18.88
CA GLY A 297 14.82 -1.45 -18.68
C GLY A 297 14.73 -2.21 -20.02
N ALA A 298 15.24 -3.44 -20.06
CA ALA A 298 15.48 -4.23 -21.28
C ALA A 298 14.32 -4.24 -22.28
N LEU A 299 13.09 -4.56 -21.86
CA LEU A 299 11.94 -4.58 -22.76
C LEU A 299 11.60 -3.19 -23.33
N SER A 300 11.85 -2.13 -22.58
CA SER A 300 11.66 -0.77 -23.07
C SER A 300 12.78 -0.34 -24.02
N ARG A 301 14.02 -0.82 -23.84
CA ARG A 301 15.12 -0.63 -24.79
C ARG A 301 14.82 -1.33 -26.13
N VAL A 302 14.31 -2.57 -26.09
CA VAL A 302 13.86 -3.26 -27.31
C VAL A 302 12.80 -2.42 -28.02
N ARG A 303 11.76 -1.95 -27.32
CA ARG A 303 10.72 -1.10 -27.93
C ARG A 303 11.28 0.20 -28.48
N SER A 304 12.22 0.84 -27.79
CA SER A 304 12.89 2.06 -28.25
C SER A 304 13.68 1.80 -29.53
N THR A 305 14.39 0.67 -29.60
CA THR A 305 15.14 0.25 -30.81
C THR A 305 14.19 0.03 -32.00
N LEU A 306 13.07 -0.66 -31.77
CA LEU A 306 12.06 -0.90 -32.81
C LEU A 306 11.39 0.40 -33.29
N LEU A 307 11.06 1.31 -32.36
CA LEU A 307 10.51 2.61 -32.71
C LEU A 307 11.49 3.44 -33.56
N ARG A 308 12.77 3.48 -33.21
CA ARG A 308 13.83 4.15 -33.95
C ARG A 308 13.99 3.55 -35.38
N ARG A 309 13.76 2.24 -35.50
CA ARG A 309 13.82 1.49 -36.81
C ARG A 309 12.52 1.55 -37.57
N ASP A 310 11.48 2.16 -37.07
CA ASP A 310 10.14 2.19 -37.64
C ASP A 310 9.50 0.79 -37.82
N ASP A 311 9.86 -0.15 -36.92
CA ASP A 311 9.39 -1.54 -37.00
C ASP A 311 8.11 -1.75 -36.20
N ARG A 312 6.96 -1.54 -36.83
CA ARG A 312 5.63 -1.67 -36.24
C ARG A 312 5.28 -3.12 -35.89
N GLU A 313 5.67 -4.06 -36.75
CA GLU A 313 5.44 -5.48 -36.51
C GLU A 313 6.23 -5.98 -35.30
N GLY A 314 7.50 -5.56 -35.18
CA GLY A 314 8.35 -5.84 -34.04
C GLY A 314 7.75 -5.32 -32.75
N LEU A 315 7.19 -4.11 -32.73
CA LEU A 315 6.49 -3.55 -31.59
C LEU A 315 5.31 -4.41 -31.11
N VAL A 316 4.51 -4.94 -32.04
CA VAL A 316 3.40 -5.85 -31.76
C VAL A 316 3.91 -7.20 -31.24
N ARG A 317 4.98 -7.76 -31.85
CA ARG A 317 5.57 -9.05 -31.43
C ARG A 317 6.11 -8.97 -30.00
N ILE A 318 6.95 -7.97 -29.69
CA ILE A 318 7.49 -7.81 -28.34
C ILE A 318 6.38 -7.54 -27.31
N ALA A 319 5.30 -6.86 -27.68
CA ALA A 319 4.16 -6.64 -26.79
C ALA A 319 3.40 -7.95 -26.49
N ARG A 320 3.24 -8.86 -27.46
CA ARG A 320 2.65 -10.18 -27.22
C ARG A 320 3.49 -10.99 -26.24
N PHE A 321 4.80 -11.03 -26.44
CA PHE A 321 5.70 -11.68 -25.48
C PHE A 321 5.59 -11.03 -24.09
N ALA A 322 5.73 -9.72 -23.97
CA ALA A 322 5.66 -9.01 -22.70
C ALA A 322 4.30 -9.15 -21.99
N ALA A 323 3.19 -9.32 -22.73
CA ALA A 323 1.88 -9.61 -22.17
C ALA A 323 1.80 -11.00 -21.54
N SER A 324 2.60 -11.96 -21.99
CA SER A 324 2.66 -13.31 -21.43
C SER A 324 3.44 -13.38 -20.11
N ILE A 325 4.25 -12.35 -19.77
CA ILE A 325 5.06 -12.32 -18.54
C ILE A 325 4.15 -12.15 -17.32
N LYS A 326 4.32 -13.04 -16.35
CA LYS A 326 3.62 -13.05 -15.06
C LYS A 326 4.63 -13.02 -13.91
N GLY A 327 4.22 -12.50 -12.77
CA GLY A 327 4.95 -12.69 -11.51
C GLY A 327 4.34 -13.87 -10.76
N THR A 328 5.17 -14.73 -10.23
CA THR A 328 4.76 -15.82 -9.33
C THR A 328 5.41 -15.65 -7.98
N ALA A 329 4.72 -16.08 -6.92
CA ALA A 329 5.24 -16.08 -5.57
C ALA A 329 4.70 -17.28 -4.81
N ARG A 330 5.63 -18.11 -4.30
CA ARG A 330 5.35 -19.24 -3.44
C ARG A 330 5.52 -18.82 -1.98
N LEU A 331 4.56 -19.18 -1.15
CA LEU A 331 4.60 -18.95 0.28
C LEU A 331 5.36 -20.11 0.96
N GLU A 332 6.56 -19.80 1.47
CA GLU A 332 7.43 -20.81 2.10
C GLU A 332 7.17 -20.95 3.60
N ASN A 333 6.91 -19.82 4.28
CA ASN A 333 6.64 -19.82 5.72
C ASN A 333 5.82 -18.61 6.14
N VAL A 334 5.05 -18.76 7.23
CA VAL A 334 4.33 -17.68 7.91
C VAL A 334 4.39 -17.86 9.42
N ALA A 335 4.72 -16.79 10.15
CA ALA A 335 4.78 -16.85 11.60
C ALA A 335 4.55 -15.48 12.25
N TRP A 336 3.77 -15.44 13.32
CA TRP A 336 3.66 -14.25 14.16
C TRP A 336 4.93 -14.04 14.97
N GLN A 337 5.41 -12.80 14.98
CA GLN A 337 6.62 -12.41 15.70
C GLN A 337 6.27 -11.79 17.07
N PRO A 338 7.17 -11.84 18.05
CA PRO A 338 6.93 -11.29 19.39
C PRO A 338 6.61 -9.78 19.41
N ASP A 339 6.90 -9.06 18.35
CA ASP A 339 6.60 -7.64 18.20
C ASP A 339 5.21 -7.36 17.57
N GLY A 340 4.43 -8.40 17.29
CA GLY A 340 3.07 -8.31 16.73
C GLY A 340 3.03 -8.20 15.21
N ARG A 341 4.16 -8.34 14.53
CA ARG A 341 4.24 -8.46 13.07
C ARG A 341 4.11 -9.93 12.65
N MET A 342 3.66 -10.15 11.44
CA MET A 342 3.67 -11.47 10.80
C MET A 342 4.84 -11.51 9.81
N ALA A 343 5.80 -12.40 10.04
CA ALA A 343 6.86 -12.71 9.09
C ALA A 343 6.30 -13.65 8.02
N VAL A 344 6.57 -13.32 6.77
CA VAL A 344 6.07 -14.04 5.59
C VAL A 344 7.26 -14.29 4.67
N THR A 345 7.71 -15.54 4.59
CA THR A 345 8.84 -15.93 3.75
C THR A 345 8.33 -16.43 2.40
N VAL A 346 8.92 -15.92 1.33
CA VAL A 346 8.50 -16.23 -0.03
C VAL A 346 9.69 -16.47 -0.95
N SER A 347 9.47 -17.30 -1.98
CA SER A 347 10.26 -17.33 -3.20
C SER A 347 9.42 -16.78 -4.35
N ALA A 348 10.02 -15.95 -5.22
CA ALA A 348 9.30 -15.27 -6.29
C ALA A 348 10.14 -15.18 -7.55
N ARG A 349 9.49 -15.23 -8.71
CA ARG A 349 10.16 -15.14 -10.00
C ARG A 349 9.24 -14.54 -11.07
N LEU A 350 9.83 -14.11 -12.18
CA LEU A 350 9.11 -13.83 -13.40
C LEU A 350 9.02 -15.12 -14.23
N VAL A 351 7.85 -15.36 -14.79
CA VAL A 351 7.55 -16.50 -15.67
C VAL A 351 6.82 -15.98 -16.91
N HIS A 352 6.73 -16.79 -17.96
CA HIS A 352 5.97 -16.43 -19.15
C HIS A 352 5.12 -17.59 -19.66
N GLY A 353 4.29 -17.32 -20.65
CA GLY A 353 3.41 -18.31 -21.26
C GLY A 353 2.24 -18.76 -20.38
N GLU A 354 1.46 -19.71 -20.87
CA GLU A 354 0.29 -20.24 -20.18
C GLU A 354 0.68 -21.13 -19.00
N ASN A 355 1.72 -21.94 -19.20
CA ASN A 355 2.20 -22.93 -18.23
C ASN A 355 3.12 -22.34 -17.15
N GLY A 356 3.46 -21.03 -17.24
CA GLY A 356 4.34 -20.39 -16.26
C GLY A 356 5.79 -20.85 -16.39
N GLU A 357 6.30 -20.92 -17.60
CA GLU A 357 7.70 -21.28 -17.87
C GLU A 357 8.67 -20.21 -17.36
N PRO A 358 9.89 -20.58 -16.93
CA PRO A 358 10.87 -19.61 -16.46
C PRO A 358 11.16 -18.53 -17.49
N LEU A 359 11.22 -17.26 -17.04
CA LEU A 359 11.70 -16.16 -17.89
C LEU A 359 13.22 -16.26 -17.99
N LYS A 360 13.70 -16.86 -19.08
CA LYS A 360 15.11 -17.20 -19.28
C LYS A 360 15.96 -15.97 -19.61
N LEU A 361 17.18 -16.00 -19.10
CA LEU A 361 18.30 -15.17 -19.53
C LEU A 361 19.36 -16.08 -20.18
N LEU A 362 20.18 -15.52 -21.04
CA LEU A 362 21.33 -16.18 -21.60
C LEU A 362 22.59 -15.71 -20.88
N ARG A 363 23.38 -16.63 -20.32
CA ARG A 363 24.70 -16.35 -19.75
C ARG A 363 25.76 -16.63 -20.82
N ARG A 364 26.53 -15.60 -21.16
CA ARG A 364 27.64 -15.69 -22.13
C ARG A 364 28.78 -14.79 -21.71
N ASP A 365 29.99 -15.32 -21.68
CA ASP A 365 31.21 -14.57 -21.37
C ASP A 365 31.14 -13.74 -20.06
N GLY A 366 30.50 -14.31 -19.03
CA GLY A 366 30.31 -13.65 -17.71
C GLY A 366 29.22 -12.56 -17.68
N ARG A 367 28.55 -12.30 -18.80
CA ARG A 367 27.45 -11.33 -18.94
C ARG A 367 26.09 -12.05 -19.06
N LEU A 368 25.03 -11.32 -18.78
CA LEU A 368 23.64 -11.78 -18.88
C LEU A 368 22.93 -11.00 -19.98
N PHE A 369 22.19 -11.72 -20.80
CA PHE A 369 21.40 -11.19 -21.89
C PHE A 369 19.97 -11.67 -21.79
N LEU A 370 19.03 -10.89 -22.33
CA LEU A 370 17.68 -11.39 -22.58
C LEU A 370 17.79 -12.60 -23.54
N HIS A 371 17.14 -13.71 -23.19
CA HIS A 371 17.29 -14.95 -23.97
C HIS A 371 16.78 -14.73 -25.41
N PRO A 372 17.51 -15.17 -26.45
CA PRO A 372 17.16 -14.94 -27.85
C PRO A 372 15.76 -15.42 -28.24
N GLU A 373 15.25 -16.49 -27.63
CA GLU A 373 13.88 -16.99 -27.86
C GLU A 373 12.80 -15.90 -27.75
N PHE A 374 13.05 -14.84 -26.97
CA PHE A 374 12.11 -13.73 -26.76
C PHE A 374 12.29 -12.58 -27.76
N THR A 375 13.40 -12.56 -28.47
CA THR A 375 13.75 -11.51 -29.42
C THR A 375 13.88 -12.03 -30.87
N GLU A 376 13.69 -13.33 -31.08
CA GLU A 376 13.69 -13.94 -32.42
C GLU A 376 12.60 -13.33 -33.29
N GLY A 377 12.98 -12.92 -34.51
CA GLY A 377 12.10 -12.18 -35.44
C GLY A 377 11.68 -10.77 -34.93
N VAL A 378 12.27 -10.28 -33.85
CA VAL A 378 12.06 -8.93 -33.29
C VAL A 378 13.32 -8.08 -33.47
N LEU A 379 14.47 -8.62 -33.14
CA LEU A 379 15.77 -7.99 -33.36
C LEU A 379 16.50 -8.64 -34.55
N LYS A 380 17.56 -8.01 -35.01
CA LYS A 380 18.40 -8.57 -36.04
C LYS A 380 19.11 -9.83 -35.54
N ASP A 381 19.38 -10.76 -36.44
CA ASP A 381 20.09 -12.00 -36.12
C ASP A 381 21.43 -11.69 -35.40
N GLY A 382 21.65 -12.35 -34.28
CA GLY A 382 22.83 -12.14 -33.44
C GLY A 382 22.83 -10.89 -32.54
N GLU A 383 21.81 -10.04 -32.62
CA GLU A 383 21.67 -8.88 -31.74
C GLU A 383 21.18 -9.33 -30.36
N LEU A 384 21.97 -9.06 -29.31
CA LEU A 384 21.66 -9.42 -27.93
C LEU A 384 21.36 -8.17 -27.08
N VAL A 385 20.42 -8.29 -26.17
CA VAL A 385 20.09 -7.23 -25.19
C VAL A 385 20.78 -7.55 -23.88
N ASP A 386 21.82 -6.81 -23.58
CA ASP A 386 22.55 -6.95 -22.31
C ASP A 386 21.71 -6.48 -21.13
N VAL A 387 21.60 -7.32 -20.11
CA VAL A 387 20.84 -7.07 -18.88
C VAL A 387 21.70 -7.22 -17.63
N THR A 388 23.02 -7.31 -17.78
CA THR A 388 23.95 -7.55 -16.68
C THR A 388 23.80 -6.50 -15.57
N ASP A 389 23.73 -5.22 -15.93
CA ASP A 389 23.57 -4.11 -14.98
C ASP A 389 22.15 -4.02 -14.39
N GLU A 390 21.17 -4.67 -15.04
CA GLU A 390 19.79 -4.71 -14.54
C GLU A 390 19.59 -5.74 -13.42
N MET A 391 20.58 -6.59 -13.12
CA MET A 391 20.45 -7.60 -12.07
C MET A 391 20.11 -6.99 -10.70
N ASN A 392 20.67 -5.83 -10.39
CA ASN A 392 20.31 -5.07 -9.18
C ASN A 392 18.85 -4.53 -9.21
N GLY A 393 18.24 -4.50 -10.38
CA GLY A 393 16.85 -4.12 -10.61
C GLY A 393 15.85 -5.26 -10.42
N PHE A 394 16.31 -6.53 -10.38
CA PHE A 394 15.45 -7.66 -10.02
C PHE A 394 15.15 -7.61 -8.53
N LYS A 395 13.91 -7.35 -8.20
CA LYS A 395 13.45 -7.17 -6.82
C LYS A 395 12.06 -7.73 -6.64
N ALA A 396 11.85 -8.37 -5.49
CA ALA A 396 10.52 -8.60 -4.98
C ALA A 396 10.21 -7.58 -3.89
N GLU A 397 8.97 -7.20 -3.76
CA GLU A 397 8.47 -6.34 -2.71
C GLU A 397 7.26 -7.03 -2.07
N MET A 398 6.89 -6.62 -0.88
CA MET A 398 5.65 -7.10 -0.27
C MET A 398 4.78 -5.92 0.07
N SER A 399 3.47 -6.03 -0.20
CA SER A 399 2.50 -5.02 0.18
C SER A 399 1.24 -5.64 0.76
N LEU A 400 0.63 -4.91 1.67
CA LEU A 400 -0.67 -5.20 2.27
C LEU A 400 -1.70 -4.25 1.67
N ARG A 401 -2.68 -4.77 0.93
CA ARG A 401 -3.66 -3.97 0.19
C ARG A 401 -5.07 -4.23 0.66
N ASN A 402 -5.78 -3.17 1.05
CA ASN A 402 -7.19 -3.25 1.38
C ASN A 402 -8.03 -3.53 0.13
N ARG A 403 -8.91 -4.53 0.22
CA ARG A 403 -9.70 -4.98 -0.93
C ARG A 403 -10.76 -3.98 -1.37
N GLU A 404 -11.33 -3.21 -0.45
CA GLU A 404 -12.41 -2.27 -0.70
C GLU A 404 -11.88 -0.89 -1.10
N THR A 405 -10.98 -0.35 -0.29
CA THR A 405 -10.46 1.02 -0.47
C THR A 405 -9.24 1.10 -1.36
N ALA A 406 -8.66 -0.04 -1.73
CA ALA A 406 -7.40 -0.14 -2.46
C ALA A 406 -6.19 0.55 -1.80
N VAL A 407 -6.32 0.98 -0.55
CA VAL A 407 -5.19 1.47 0.23
C VAL A 407 -4.11 0.40 0.29
N GLU A 408 -2.90 0.74 -0.15
CA GLU A 408 -1.77 -0.18 -0.19
C GLU A 408 -0.64 0.33 0.71
N TRP A 409 -0.13 -0.56 1.56
CA TRP A 409 0.98 -0.29 2.45
C TRP A 409 2.15 -1.21 2.13
N PRO A 410 3.35 -0.66 1.88
CA PRO A 410 4.53 -1.47 1.74
C PRO A 410 4.84 -2.17 3.06
N CYS A 411 5.22 -3.44 2.98
CA CYS A 411 5.72 -4.21 4.11
C CYS A 411 7.25 -4.21 4.02
N PRO A 412 7.97 -3.86 5.08
CA PRO A 412 9.42 -4.02 5.10
C PRO A 412 9.79 -5.46 4.76
N ALA A 413 10.70 -5.64 3.82
CA ALA A 413 11.11 -6.96 3.36
C ALA A 413 12.57 -6.93 2.96
N GLU A 414 13.26 -8.05 3.21
CA GLU A 414 14.62 -8.29 2.79
C GLU A 414 14.61 -9.45 1.80
N TYR A 415 14.98 -9.17 0.56
CA TYR A 415 15.04 -10.15 -0.52
C TYR A 415 16.46 -10.23 -1.08
N THR A 416 16.86 -11.44 -1.41
CA THR A 416 18.08 -11.73 -2.19
C THR A 416 17.68 -12.28 -3.56
N SER A 417 18.50 -11.99 -4.56
CA SER A 417 18.38 -12.58 -5.90
C SER A 417 19.47 -13.63 -6.10
N SER A 418 19.10 -14.76 -6.67
CA SER A 418 20.03 -15.77 -7.17
C SER A 418 19.78 -16.01 -8.65
N VAL A 419 20.83 -16.35 -9.37
CA VAL A 419 20.77 -16.76 -10.79
C VAL A 419 20.96 -18.27 -10.84
N GLU A 420 19.88 -18.99 -11.16
CA GLU A 420 19.85 -20.44 -11.24
C GLU A 420 20.08 -20.91 -12.67
N ASP A 421 20.93 -21.91 -12.85
CA ASP A 421 21.28 -22.49 -14.15
C ASP A 421 20.18 -23.46 -14.61
N LEU A 422 19.74 -23.29 -15.86
CA LEU A 422 18.73 -24.14 -16.51
C LEU A 422 19.34 -25.08 -17.56
N GLY A 423 20.66 -25.03 -17.77
CA GLY A 423 21.39 -25.76 -18.82
C GLY A 423 21.55 -24.95 -20.11
N ASP A 424 22.50 -25.35 -20.95
CA ASP A 424 22.80 -24.76 -22.27
C ASP A 424 23.05 -23.22 -22.23
N GLY A 425 23.57 -22.72 -21.13
CA GLY A 425 23.81 -21.29 -20.91
C GLY A 425 22.54 -20.50 -20.55
N ALA A 426 21.38 -21.13 -20.52
CA ALA A 426 20.16 -20.53 -20.04
C ALA A 426 20.14 -20.47 -18.50
N CYS A 427 19.60 -19.39 -17.95
CA CYS A 427 19.43 -19.24 -16.49
C CYS A 427 18.17 -18.44 -16.18
N GLU A 428 17.70 -18.52 -14.93
CA GLU A 428 16.59 -17.72 -14.43
C GLU A 428 16.99 -16.94 -13.18
N VAL A 429 16.19 -15.94 -12.82
CA VAL A 429 16.39 -15.16 -11.58
C VAL A 429 15.32 -15.54 -10.57
N VAL A 430 15.76 -16.06 -9.43
CA VAL A 430 14.92 -16.39 -8.28
C VAL A 430 15.15 -15.37 -7.15
N LEU A 431 14.06 -14.86 -6.60
CA LEU A 431 14.06 -13.88 -5.52
C LEU A 431 13.53 -14.57 -4.25
N SER A 432 14.31 -14.63 -3.20
CA SER A 432 13.91 -15.25 -1.94
C SER A 432 14.06 -14.27 -0.78
N GLY A 433 13.11 -14.26 0.16
CA GLY A 433 13.19 -13.37 1.29
C GLY A 433 12.00 -13.38 2.22
N THR A 434 12.08 -12.54 3.25
CA THR A 434 11.03 -12.44 4.27
C THR A 434 10.51 -11.00 4.36
N GLY A 435 9.20 -10.87 4.20
CA GLY A 435 8.47 -9.62 4.44
C GLY A 435 7.83 -9.60 5.83
N HIS A 436 7.69 -8.41 6.40
CA HIS A 436 7.10 -8.19 7.72
C HIS A 436 5.78 -7.43 7.60
N VAL A 437 4.67 -8.16 7.64
CA VAL A 437 3.32 -7.59 7.64
C VAL A 437 2.99 -7.07 9.03
N ASN A 438 2.68 -5.78 9.14
CA ASN A 438 2.36 -5.13 10.41
C ASN A 438 0.94 -4.57 10.45
N PRO A 439 -0.05 -5.31 10.97
CA PRO A 439 -1.42 -4.82 11.10
C PRO A 439 -1.58 -3.69 12.13
N GLN A 440 -0.60 -3.50 13.03
CA GLN A 440 -0.62 -2.43 14.02
C GLN A 440 -0.09 -1.09 13.49
N GLY A 441 0.32 -1.06 12.23
CA GLY A 441 0.92 0.12 11.64
C GLY A 441 2.43 0.22 11.88
N GLY A 442 3.00 1.37 11.60
CA GLY A 442 4.43 1.63 11.68
C GLY A 442 4.70 3.09 11.97
N LYS A 443 5.94 3.52 11.81
CA LYS A 443 6.35 4.91 12.01
C LYS A 443 5.44 5.87 11.21
N GLY A 444 4.75 6.75 11.90
CA GLY A 444 3.80 7.71 11.30
C GLY A 444 2.44 7.14 10.88
N ARG A 445 2.28 5.79 10.85
CA ARG A 445 1.06 5.11 10.43
C ARG A 445 0.37 4.41 11.60
N GLY A 446 -0.92 4.68 11.78
CA GLY A 446 -1.77 3.93 12.71
C GLY A 446 -2.06 2.49 12.25
N PRO A 447 -2.80 1.73 13.07
CA PRO A 447 -3.24 0.39 12.72
C PRO A 447 -4.04 0.37 11.42
N VAL A 448 -3.93 -0.71 10.64
CA VAL A 448 -4.73 -0.87 9.43
C VAL A 448 -6.23 -0.85 9.76
N SER A 449 -7.04 -0.30 8.88
CA SER A 449 -8.49 -0.23 9.07
C SER A 449 -9.13 -1.61 9.11
N ARG A 450 -10.34 -1.69 9.70
CA ARG A 450 -11.20 -2.86 9.61
C ARG A 450 -11.45 -3.21 8.14
N GLY A 451 -11.34 -4.49 7.77
CA GLY A 451 -11.55 -4.94 6.40
C GLY A 451 -10.74 -6.17 6.01
N PHE A 452 -10.82 -6.52 4.73
CA PHE A 452 -10.00 -7.57 4.13
C PHE A 452 -8.76 -6.97 3.49
N TRP A 453 -7.60 -7.51 3.86
CA TRP A 453 -6.30 -7.05 3.43
C TRP A 453 -5.56 -8.17 2.72
N ASP A 454 -5.35 -8.02 1.43
CA ASP A 454 -4.66 -8.99 0.60
C ASP A 454 -3.15 -8.74 0.62
N ILE A 455 -2.37 -9.82 0.65
CA ILE A 455 -0.92 -9.75 0.56
C ILE A 455 -0.52 -9.92 -0.91
N TRP A 456 0.23 -8.94 -1.41
CA TRP A 456 0.74 -8.92 -2.77
C TRP A 456 2.26 -8.92 -2.78
N VAL A 457 2.83 -9.58 -3.78
CA VAL A 457 4.26 -9.61 -4.06
C VAL A 457 4.49 -9.04 -5.46
N PRO A 458 4.77 -7.73 -5.59
CA PRO A 458 5.28 -7.17 -6.82
C PRO A 458 6.66 -7.74 -7.14
N VAL A 459 6.82 -8.36 -8.30
CA VAL A 459 8.07 -8.88 -8.84
C VAL A 459 8.53 -7.95 -9.96
N ARG A 460 9.74 -7.42 -9.86
CA ARG A 460 10.36 -6.51 -10.82
C ARG A 460 11.52 -7.17 -11.51
N GLY A 461 11.70 -6.90 -12.80
CA GLY A 461 12.85 -7.29 -13.60
C GLY A 461 12.64 -6.88 -15.06
N LEU A 462 13.69 -6.67 -15.81
CA LEU A 462 13.67 -6.34 -17.25
C LEU A 462 12.80 -5.13 -17.63
N GLY A 463 12.62 -4.19 -16.70
CA GLY A 463 11.77 -3.02 -16.92
C GLY A 463 10.27 -3.25 -16.69
N VAL A 464 9.84 -4.45 -16.29
CA VAL A 464 8.44 -4.74 -15.96
C VAL A 464 8.20 -4.95 -14.48
N VAL A 465 6.95 -4.75 -14.06
CA VAL A 465 6.46 -5.08 -12.72
C VAL A 465 5.24 -5.96 -12.87
N ARG A 466 5.26 -7.13 -12.26
CA ARG A 466 4.13 -8.06 -12.24
C ARG A 466 3.76 -8.38 -10.80
N LYS A 467 2.50 -8.15 -10.42
CA LYS A 467 2.00 -8.38 -9.07
C LYS A 467 1.46 -9.80 -8.94
N ALA A 468 2.08 -10.61 -8.07
CA ALA A 468 1.56 -11.91 -7.68
C ALA A 468 0.70 -11.79 -6.42
N ARG A 469 -0.42 -12.51 -6.36
CA ARG A 469 -1.14 -12.77 -5.10
C ARG A 469 -0.48 -13.93 -4.38
N LEU A 470 -0.24 -13.79 -3.09
CA LEU A 470 0.47 -14.77 -2.30
C LEU A 470 -0.48 -15.83 -1.72
N GLY A 471 -0.08 -17.09 -1.71
CA GLY A 471 -0.71 -18.16 -0.91
C GLY A 471 -1.34 -19.30 -1.70
N ALA A 472 -1.69 -19.12 -2.98
CA ALA A 472 -2.22 -20.21 -3.82
C ALA A 472 -1.19 -21.34 -3.97
N ASP A 473 0.05 -20.99 -4.23
CA ASP A 473 1.21 -21.89 -4.14
C ASP A 473 1.87 -21.68 -2.77
N ARG A 474 1.93 -22.75 -1.96
CA ARG A 474 2.48 -22.70 -0.60
C ARG A 474 3.00 -24.05 -0.12
N ALA A 475 3.93 -24.00 0.82
CA ALA A 475 4.41 -25.19 1.52
C ALA A 475 3.31 -25.78 2.42
N ALA A 476 3.23 -27.11 2.51
CA ALA A 476 2.14 -27.81 3.19
C ALA A 476 2.00 -27.47 4.70
N HIS A 477 3.11 -27.18 5.38
CA HIS A 477 3.10 -26.83 6.81
C HIS A 477 2.48 -25.45 7.11
N VAL A 478 2.40 -24.56 6.11
CA VAL A 478 1.89 -23.18 6.27
C VAL A 478 0.44 -23.17 6.74
N ASP A 479 -0.39 -24.11 6.33
CA ASP A 479 -1.78 -24.20 6.75
C ASP A 479 -1.92 -24.39 8.27
N GLN A 480 -0.97 -25.06 8.91
CA GLN A 480 -0.94 -25.32 10.36
C GLN A 480 -0.41 -24.11 11.15
N ASP A 481 0.47 -23.31 10.52
CA ASP A 481 1.13 -22.17 11.16
C ASP A 481 0.33 -20.85 11.01
N CYS A 482 -0.68 -20.82 10.13
CA CYS A 482 -1.51 -19.67 9.84
C CYS A 482 -2.61 -19.48 10.90
N ARG A 483 -2.26 -18.93 12.05
CA ARG A 483 -3.13 -18.82 13.22
C ARG A 483 -3.76 -17.44 13.37
N PRO A 484 -4.99 -17.33 13.93
CA PRO A 484 -5.55 -16.06 14.34
C PRO A 484 -4.67 -15.35 15.36
N ALA A 485 -4.77 -14.00 15.36
CA ALA A 485 -4.05 -13.16 16.30
C ALA A 485 -4.98 -12.18 17.00
N LEU A 486 -4.63 -11.81 18.23
CA LEU A 486 -5.25 -10.72 18.98
C LEU A 486 -4.24 -9.58 19.12
N LEU A 487 -4.55 -8.42 18.56
CA LEU A 487 -3.63 -7.30 18.43
C LEU A 487 -4.26 -5.97 18.86
N GLY A 488 -3.48 -5.09 19.46
CA GLY A 488 -3.80 -3.68 19.65
C GLY A 488 -4.54 -3.32 20.93
N SER A 489 -4.84 -2.02 21.05
CA SER A 489 -5.62 -1.43 22.14
C SER A 489 -6.55 -0.36 21.56
N PRO A 490 -7.87 -0.63 21.45
CA PRO A 490 -8.53 -1.87 21.90
C PRO A 490 -8.09 -3.12 21.13
N ALA A 491 -8.26 -4.29 21.76
CA ALA A 491 -7.91 -5.56 21.16
C ALA A 491 -8.75 -5.85 19.92
N ARG A 492 -8.12 -6.28 18.84
CA ARG A 492 -8.75 -6.61 17.57
C ARG A 492 -8.28 -7.98 17.06
N PRO A 493 -9.19 -8.85 16.63
CA PRO A 493 -8.81 -10.07 15.96
C PRO A 493 -8.26 -9.75 14.56
N VAL A 494 -7.17 -10.41 14.22
CA VAL A 494 -6.58 -10.45 12.87
C VAL A 494 -6.49 -11.90 12.48
N ILE A 495 -7.22 -12.29 11.45
CA ILE A 495 -7.38 -13.67 11.05
C ILE A 495 -6.76 -13.87 9.68
N PRO A 496 -5.56 -14.46 9.58
CA PRO A 496 -5.02 -14.92 8.31
C PRO A 496 -5.86 -16.09 7.82
N TYR A 497 -6.23 -16.09 6.55
CA TYR A 497 -6.96 -17.19 5.94
C TYR A 497 -6.68 -17.26 4.44
N PHE A 498 -6.90 -18.44 3.86
CA PHE A 498 -6.79 -18.64 2.42
C PHE A 498 -8.17 -18.48 1.75
N THR A 499 -8.22 -17.70 0.67
CA THR A 499 -9.48 -17.41 -0.04
C THR A 499 -9.96 -18.59 -0.86
N ASP A 500 -11.25 -18.88 -0.80
CA ASP A 500 -11.90 -19.85 -1.69
C ASP A 500 -12.48 -19.12 -2.93
N PRO A 501 -12.30 -19.62 -4.18
CA PRO A 501 -11.56 -20.85 -4.57
C PRO A 501 -10.06 -20.64 -4.80
N HIS A 502 -9.53 -19.43 -4.70
CA HIS A 502 -8.21 -19.06 -5.23
C HIS A 502 -7.03 -19.37 -4.31
N GLY A 503 -7.25 -19.74 -3.05
CA GLY A 503 -6.18 -20.06 -2.10
C GLY A 503 -5.27 -18.91 -1.69
N ASN A 504 -5.61 -17.65 -1.98
CA ASN A 504 -4.76 -16.51 -1.67
C ASN A 504 -4.80 -16.12 -0.19
N LEU A 505 -3.63 -15.85 0.41
CA LEU A 505 -3.51 -15.39 1.78
C LEU A 505 -4.08 -13.96 1.95
N THR A 506 -5.04 -13.83 2.84
CA THR A 506 -5.73 -12.59 3.18
C THR A 506 -5.80 -12.44 4.69
N LEU A 507 -5.66 -11.24 5.20
CA LEU A 507 -5.93 -10.90 6.60
C LEU A 507 -7.35 -10.34 6.72
N ASP A 508 -8.19 -11.00 7.52
CA ASP A 508 -9.45 -10.43 8.00
C ASP A 508 -9.18 -9.63 9.26
N VAL A 509 -9.22 -8.30 9.16
CA VAL A 509 -8.99 -7.39 10.27
C VAL A 509 -10.32 -6.95 10.84
N ALA A 510 -10.77 -7.58 11.93
CA ALA A 510 -11.97 -7.27 12.70
C ALA A 510 -13.27 -7.18 11.88
N ARG A 511 -13.35 -7.72 10.65
CA ARG A 511 -14.57 -7.67 9.84
C ARG A 511 -15.50 -8.85 10.12
N ARG A 512 -14.93 -10.06 10.12
CA ARG A 512 -15.65 -11.29 10.46
C ARG A 512 -15.26 -11.83 11.83
N SER A 513 -14.93 -10.93 12.74
CA SER A 513 -14.57 -11.28 14.11
C SER A 513 -15.65 -12.19 14.77
N LYS A 514 -16.91 -12.05 14.33
CA LYS A 514 -18.00 -12.97 14.69
C LYS A 514 -17.74 -14.45 14.38
N LYS A 515 -16.82 -14.76 13.48
CA LYS A 515 -16.41 -16.11 13.11
C LYS A 515 -15.12 -16.56 13.78
N LEU A 516 -14.56 -15.76 14.69
CA LEU A 516 -13.27 -16.07 15.33
C LEU A 516 -13.26 -17.48 15.94
N ALA A 517 -14.35 -17.90 16.60
CA ALA A 517 -14.48 -19.24 17.15
C ALA A 517 -14.33 -20.33 16.08
N GLN A 518 -14.89 -20.14 14.88
CA GLN A 518 -14.76 -21.10 13.78
C GLN A 518 -13.32 -21.24 13.27
N TYR A 519 -12.53 -20.15 13.30
CA TYR A 519 -11.10 -20.20 12.91
C TYR A 519 -10.22 -20.87 13.97
N LEU A 520 -10.73 -21.05 15.19
CA LEU A 520 -10.06 -21.76 16.28
C LEU A 520 -10.60 -23.17 16.48
N GLU A 521 -11.62 -23.56 15.73
CA GLU A 521 -12.22 -24.90 15.80
C GLU A 521 -11.18 -25.97 15.52
N GLY A 522 -11.11 -27.01 16.38
CA GLY A 522 -10.10 -28.06 16.29
C GLY A 522 -8.72 -27.68 16.85
N SER A 523 -8.52 -26.42 17.25
CA SER A 523 -7.26 -26.03 17.90
C SER A 523 -7.16 -26.57 19.32
N PRO A 524 -5.97 -27.07 19.77
CA PRO A 524 -5.82 -27.61 21.09
C PRO A 524 -5.97 -26.52 22.17
N VAL A 525 -6.79 -26.81 23.17
CA VAL A 525 -6.89 -26.02 24.40
C VAL A 525 -6.01 -26.67 25.46
N LEU A 526 -5.10 -25.90 26.03
CA LEU A 526 -4.12 -26.41 26.97
C LEU A 526 -4.38 -25.83 28.37
N ARG A 527 -4.32 -26.70 29.39
CA ARG A 527 -4.34 -26.27 30.78
C ARG A 527 -2.99 -25.66 31.19
N MET A 528 -3.01 -24.49 31.81
CA MET A 528 -1.79 -23.86 32.31
C MET A 528 -1.43 -24.41 33.70
N PRO A 529 -0.13 -24.64 33.98
CA PRO A 529 0.31 -25.02 35.31
C PRO A 529 0.17 -23.89 36.30
N GLY A 530 -0.33 -24.17 37.50
CA GLY A 530 -0.42 -23.19 38.59
C GLY A 530 -1.68 -23.34 39.46
N ASN A 531 -1.76 -22.54 40.53
CA ASN A 531 -2.88 -22.60 41.47
C ASN A 531 -4.16 -21.89 40.97
N ARG A 532 -4.10 -21.17 39.83
CA ARG A 532 -5.26 -20.52 39.23
C ARG A 532 -5.63 -21.25 37.95
N PRO A 533 -6.90 -21.61 37.78
CA PRO A 533 -7.32 -22.23 36.52
C PRO A 533 -7.23 -21.24 35.37
N GLU A 534 -6.42 -21.58 34.38
CA GLU A 534 -6.17 -20.78 33.19
C GLU A 534 -6.04 -21.70 31.98
N LEU A 535 -6.65 -21.30 30.86
CA LEU A 535 -6.59 -22.03 29.60
C LEU A 535 -5.81 -21.22 28.56
N ARG A 536 -4.97 -21.89 27.79
CA ARG A 536 -4.28 -21.33 26.63
C ARG A 536 -5.02 -21.69 25.35
N LEU A 537 -5.32 -20.69 24.55
CA LEU A 537 -5.87 -20.86 23.21
C LEU A 537 -4.74 -20.89 22.18
N ASP A 538 -4.91 -21.65 21.10
CA ASP A 538 -3.97 -21.67 19.98
C ASP A 538 -4.17 -20.45 19.07
N MET A 539 -4.11 -19.28 19.68
CA MET A 539 -4.18 -17.96 19.06
C MET A 539 -3.00 -17.12 19.51
N PHE A 540 -2.33 -16.48 18.58
CA PHE A 540 -1.28 -15.52 18.92
C PHE A 540 -1.90 -14.32 19.64
N ALA A 541 -1.25 -13.83 20.68
CA ALA A 541 -1.63 -12.60 21.33
C ALA A 541 -0.39 -11.72 21.56
N TRP A 542 -0.41 -10.53 20.95
CA TRP A 542 0.70 -9.61 21.11
C TRP A 542 0.78 -9.12 22.57
N PRO A 543 1.97 -9.16 23.23
CA PRO A 543 2.11 -8.84 24.64
C PRO A 543 1.67 -7.43 25.08
N LYS A 544 1.53 -6.51 24.10
CA LYS A 544 1.03 -5.14 24.33
C LYS A 544 -0.47 -5.00 24.03
N THR A 545 -1.15 -6.08 23.67
CA THR A 545 -2.58 -6.07 23.40
C THR A 545 -3.35 -5.85 24.70
N ALA A 546 -4.38 -4.99 24.67
CA ALA A 546 -5.30 -4.87 25.79
C ALA A 546 -6.11 -6.16 25.96
N PRO A 547 -6.51 -6.54 27.21
CA PRO A 547 -7.43 -7.65 27.40
C PRO A 547 -8.73 -7.46 26.62
N MET A 548 -9.23 -8.52 26.00
CA MET A 548 -10.52 -8.53 25.32
C MET A 548 -11.59 -9.11 26.26
N LYS A 549 -12.59 -8.30 26.58
CA LYS A 549 -13.73 -8.75 27.38
C LYS A 549 -14.50 -9.81 26.60
N THR A 550 -14.90 -10.88 27.30
CA THR A 550 -15.60 -12.01 26.75
C THR A 550 -16.50 -12.67 27.80
N GLU A 551 -17.19 -13.73 27.41
CA GLU A 551 -18.06 -14.52 28.29
C GLU A 551 -17.73 -16.00 28.21
N LEU A 552 -17.71 -16.65 29.36
CA LEU A 552 -17.72 -18.10 29.47
C LEU A 552 -19.14 -18.61 29.54
N VAL A 553 -19.43 -19.64 28.78
CA VAL A 553 -20.73 -20.32 28.76
C VAL A 553 -20.54 -21.72 29.33
N LEU A 554 -21.25 -22.02 30.43
CA LEU A 554 -21.32 -23.35 31.01
C LEU A 554 -22.67 -23.97 30.61
N SER A 555 -22.65 -25.14 29.99
CA SER A 555 -23.85 -25.87 29.60
C SER A 555 -23.83 -27.28 30.19
N SER A 556 -24.98 -27.72 30.71
CA SER A 556 -25.17 -29.08 31.19
C SER A 556 -25.84 -29.95 30.14
N THR A 557 -25.77 -31.26 30.32
CA THR A 557 -26.42 -32.24 29.43
C THR A 557 -27.95 -32.16 29.43
N ASP A 558 -28.53 -31.58 30.48
CA ASP A 558 -29.98 -31.34 30.59
C ASP A 558 -30.45 -30.01 30.03
N GLY A 559 -29.54 -29.27 29.35
CA GLY A 559 -29.83 -28.03 28.63
C GLY A 559 -29.77 -26.74 29.45
N ARG A 560 -29.40 -26.81 30.74
CA ARG A 560 -29.17 -25.58 31.54
C ARG A 560 -27.93 -24.86 31.07
N THR A 561 -27.96 -23.54 31.02
CA THR A 561 -26.83 -22.69 30.63
C THR A 561 -26.60 -21.55 31.64
N PHE A 562 -25.34 -21.25 31.90
CA PHE A 562 -24.91 -20.14 32.75
C PHE A 562 -23.81 -19.36 32.02
N THR A 563 -23.82 -18.04 32.16
CA THR A 563 -22.81 -17.15 31.57
C THR A 563 -22.02 -16.46 32.67
N LEU A 564 -20.71 -16.44 32.52
CA LEU A 564 -19.77 -15.79 33.45
C LEU A 564 -18.89 -14.80 32.66
N PRO A 565 -18.66 -13.58 33.20
CA PRO A 565 -17.74 -12.65 32.57
C PRO A 565 -16.29 -13.19 32.61
N ALA A 566 -15.57 -12.97 31.55
CA ALA A 566 -14.17 -13.37 31.43
C ALA A 566 -13.39 -12.40 30.54
N GLU A 567 -12.09 -12.62 30.47
CA GLU A 567 -11.19 -11.85 29.61
C GLU A 567 -10.23 -12.81 28.88
N VAL A 568 -10.05 -12.57 27.57
CA VAL A 568 -8.93 -13.10 26.84
C VAL A 568 -7.78 -12.11 26.95
N ARG A 569 -6.65 -12.54 27.46
CA ARG A 569 -5.48 -11.69 27.69
C ARG A 569 -4.21 -12.28 27.08
N PRO A 570 -3.23 -11.45 26.69
CA PRO A 570 -1.96 -11.94 26.23
C PRO A 570 -1.13 -12.44 27.40
N ALA A 571 -0.58 -13.64 27.27
CA ALA A 571 0.44 -14.16 28.17
C ALA A 571 1.51 -14.85 27.33
N ALA A 572 2.75 -14.35 27.40
CA ALA A 572 3.82 -14.64 26.45
C ALA A 572 3.48 -14.17 25.03
N ASP A 573 3.19 -15.10 24.14
CA ASP A 573 2.81 -14.88 22.74
C ASP A 573 1.49 -15.58 22.39
N ARG A 574 0.73 -16.00 23.43
CA ARG A 574 -0.54 -16.72 23.28
C ARG A 574 -1.68 -16.00 23.98
N ALA A 575 -2.87 -16.28 23.51
CA ALA A 575 -4.08 -15.87 24.17
C ALA A 575 -4.44 -16.81 25.31
N HIS A 576 -4.69 -16.22 26.48
CA HIS A 576 -5.05 -16.94 27.67
C HIS A 576 -6.42 -16.49 28.20
N ILE A 577 -7.18 -17.42 28.73
CA ILE A 577 -8.43 -17.18 29.44
C ILE A 577 -8.23 -17.53 30.90
N ALA A 578 -8.31 -16.52 31.77
CA ALA A 578 -8.35 -16.75 33.21
C ALA A 578 -9.76 -17.17 33.61
N LEU A 579 -9.88 -18.34 34.23
CA LEU A 579 -11.15 -18.82 34.76
C LEU A 579 -11.40 -18.20 36.14
N PRO A 580 -12.68 -18.03 36.57
CA PRO A 580 -13.01 -17.54 37.90
C PRO A 580 -12.39 -18.41 38.99
N HIS A 581 -11.64 -17.81 39.90
CA HIS A 581 -11.06 -18.47 41.07
C HIS A 581 -11.92 -18.32 42.36
N ARG A 582 -12.93 -17.45 42.30
CA ARG A 582 -13.92 -17.24 43.38
C ARG A 582 -15.14 -18.13 43.14
N PRO A 583 -15.94 -18.39 44.14
CA PRO A 583 -17.21 -19.10 43.96
C PRO A 583 -18.05 -18.43 42.87
N VAL A 584 -18.63 -19.25 41.99
CA VAL A 584 -19.46 -18.80 40.87
C VAL A 584 -20.93 -19.06 41.15
N ALA A 585 -21.82 -18.26 40.57
CA ALA A 585 -23.26 -18.44 40.69
C ALA A 585 -23.80 -19.57 39.80
N VAL A 586 -23.08 -20.70 39.78
CA VAL A 586 -23.41 -21.91 38.99
C VAL A 586 -23.58 -23.07 39.97
N PRO A 587 -24.62 -23.90 39.84
CA PRO A 587 -24.80 -25.07 40.69
C PRO A 587 -23.62 -26.05 40.59
N SER A 588 -23.35 -26.78 41.70
CA SER A 588 -22.35 -27.86 41.67
C SER A 588 -22.76 -28.94 40.70
N GLY A 589 -21.77 -29.52 39.99
CA GLY A 589 -21.96 -30.55 38.98
C GLY A 589 -20.97 -30.46 37.85
N SER A 590 -21.18 -31.28 36.81
CA SER A 590 -20.37 -31.32 35.59
C SER A 590 -20.97 -30.41 34.51
N TRP A 591 -20.11 -29.66 33.83
CA TRP A 591 -20.49 -28.66 32.85
C TRP A 591 -19.56 -28.70 31.64
N ASN A 592 -20.10 -28.46 30.46
CA ASN A 592 -19.29 -28.14 29.27
C ASN A 592 -18.98 -26.64 29.23
N LEU A 593 -17.73 -26.31 29.20
CA LEU A 593 -17.24 -24.94 29.14
C LEU A 593 -17.01 -24.51 27.68
N ALA A 594 -17.54 -23.36 27.35
CA ALA A 594 -17.29 -22.70 26.06
C ALA A 594 -16.98 -21.21 26.28
N VAL A 595 -16.39 -20.55 25.30
CA VAL A 595 -16.11 -19.10 25.34
C VAL A 595 -16.74 -18.40 24.13
N LYS A 596 -17.39 -17.27 24.37
CA LYS A 596 -17.84 -16.34 23.32
C LYS A 596 -16.76 -15.32 23.07
N LEU A 597 -15.97 -15.51 22.03
CA LEU A 597 -14.80 -14.66 21.74
C LEU A 597 -15.16 -13.29 21.17
N ASP A 598 -16.40 -13.04 20.75
CA ASP A 598 -16.77 -11.79 20.08
C ASP A 598 -18.28 -11.52 20.07
N GLY A 599 -18.84 -11.18 21.24
CA GLY A 599 -20.20 -10.66 21.39
C GLY A 599 -21.35 -11.68 21.38
N GLU A 600 -22.56 -11.22 21.70
CA GLU A 600 -23.72 -12.04 22.05
C GLU A 600 -24.29 -12.97 20.92
N LYS A 601 -24.07 -12.64 19.67
CA LYS A 601 -24.67 -13.34 18.51
C LYS A 601 -23.81 -14.44 17.90
N ASN A 602 -22.71 -14.82 18.55
CA ASN A 602 -21.74 -15.73 17.96
C ASN A 602 -21.78 -17.11 18.58
N PRO A 603 -21.48 -18.18 17.81
CA PRO A 603 -21.30 -19.49 18.38
C PRO A 603 -20.15 -19.44 19.41
N ALA A 604 -20.38 -20.03 20.56
CA ALA A 604 -19.34 -20.18 21.54
C ALA A 604 -18.36 -21.26 21.08
N LEU A 605 -17.05 -21.01 21.24
CA LEU A 605 -16.00 -22.02 21.06
C LEU A 605 -16.06 -22.99 22.25
N ALA A 606 -16.36 -24.26 21.97
CA ALA A 606 -16.28 -25.31 22.98
C ALA A 606 -14.81 -25.47 23.42
N LEU A 607 -14.56 -25.49 24.73
CA LEU A 607 -13.21 -25.57 25.28
C LEU A 607 -12.94 -26.95 25.91
N CYS A 608 -13.66 -27.29 26.96
CA CYS A 608 -13.45 -28.53 27.73
C CYS A 608 -14.64 -28.81 28.69
N ALA A 609 -14.61 -29.96 29.29
CA ALA A 609 -15.44 -30.26 30.44
C ALA A 609 -14.85 -29.64 31.73
N VAL A 610 -15.70 -29.20 32.63
CA VAL A 610 -15.33 -28.61 33.92
C VAL A 610 -16.28 -29.13 35.01
N THR A 611 -15.84 -29.08 36.25
CA THR A 611 -16.70 -29.38 37.41
C THR A 611 -16.81 -28.10 38.26
N VAL A 612 -17.99 -27.89 38.82
CA VAL A 612 -18.23 -26.90 39.90
C VAL A 612 -18.40 -27.69 41.19
N ASP A 613 -17.47 -27.50 42.13
CA ASP A 613 -17.47 -28.28 43.39
C ASP A 613 -18.53 -27.76 44.40
N GLY A 614 -18.68 -28.45 45.53
CA GLY A 614 -19.64 -28.07 46.57
C GLY A 614 -19.41 -26.69 47.18
N SER A 615 -18.22 -26.12 47.07
CA SER A 615 -17.91 -24.74 47.43
C SER A 615 -18.12 -23.76 46.27
N ARG A 616 -18.77 -24.18 45.20
CA ARG A 616 -19.03 -23.43 43.96
C ARG A 616 -17.77 -22.93 43.22
N ARG A 617 -16.66 -23.64 43.39
CA ARG A 617 -15.43 -23.31 42.66
C ARG A 617 -15.35 -24.14 41.37
N LEU A 618 -14.93 -23.48 40.29
CA LEU A 618 -14.74 -24.11 39.00
C LEU A 618 -13.40 -24.88 38.96
N ARG A 619 -13.45 -26.15 38.55
CA ARG A 619 -12.28 -27.04 38.45
C ARG A 619 -12.13 -27.53 37.03
N LEU A 620 -10.91 -27.56 36.54
CA LEU A 620 -10.54 -28.19 35.27
C LEU A 620 -10.28 -29.66 35.48
N GLY A 621 -10.66 -30.50 34.52
CA GLY A 621 -10.33 -31.92 34.51
C GLY A 621 -8.84 -32.18 34.24
N ASP A 622 -8.33 -33.31 34.72
CA ASP A 622 -6.94 -33.71 34.52
C ASP A 622 -6.67 -34.31 33.13
N GLU A 623 -7.72 -34.58 32.35
CA GLU A 623 -7.68 -35.04 30.97
C GLU A 623 -7.17 -34.01 29.99
N LEU A 624 -7.20 -32.71 30.36
CA LEU A 624 -6.70 -31.64 29.50
C LEU A 624 -5.17 -31.68 29.41
N PRO A 625 -4.60 -31.59 28.20
CA PRO A 625 -3.15 -31.52 28.04
C PRO A 625 -2.59 -30.34 28.84
N LEU A 626 -1.58 -30.61 29.66
CA LEU A 626 -0.83 -29.60 30.34
C LEU A 626 0.19 -28.98 29.38
N VAL A 627 0.33 -27.66 29.44
CA VAL A 627 1.49 -27.00 28.85
C VAL A 627 2.72 -27.47 29.61
N ASP A 628 3.74 -27.92 28.88
CA ASP A 628 4.98 -28.41 29.49
C ASP A 628 5.56 -27.35 30.44
N ALA A 629 5.79 -27.76 31.70
CA ALA A 629 6.29 -26.85 32.74
C ALA A 629 7.71 -26.33 32.43
N GLU A 630 8.51 -27.08 31.66
CA GLU A 630 9.82 -26.61 31.21
C GLU A 630 9.71 -25.51 30.16
N ILE A 631 8.75 -25.61 29.22
CA ILE A 631 8.47 -24.57 28.25
C ILE A 631 8.05 -23.28 28.96
N VAL A 632 7.14 -23.38 29.93
CA VAL A 632 6.66 -22.23 30.71
C VAL A 632 7.81 -21.59 31.52
N ARG A 633 8.70 -22.41 32.11
CA ARG A 633 9.88 -21.91 32.83
C ARG A 633 10.89 -21.26 31.89
N ALA A 634 11.12 -21.86 30.71
CA ALA A 634 12.01 -21.30 29.70
C ALA A 634 11.49 -19.95 29.18
N GLU A 635 10.20 -19.84 28.92
CA GLU A 635 9.55 -18.59 28.50
C GLU A 635 9.60 -17.53 29.61
N ALA A 636 9.33 -17.89 30.86
CA ALA A 636 9.45 -17.01 32.02
C ALA A 636 10.88 -16.50 32.20
N THR A 637 11.88 -17.37 32.03
CA THR A 637 13.30 -17.03 32.07
C THR A 637 13.70 -16.08 30.95
N LYS A 638 13.23 -16.34 29.72
CA LYS A 638 13.45 -15.49 28.54
C LYS A 638 12.85 -14.08 28.74
N ARG A 639 11.65 -14.00 29.36
CA ARG A 639 11.00 -12.73 29.74
C ARG A 639 11.79 -11.99 30.79
N ARG A 640 12.23 -12.67 31.85
CA ARG A 640 13.05 -12.07 32.91
C ARG A 640 14.34 -11.48 32.35
N LYS A 641 15.02 -12.24 31.45
CA LYS A 641 16.21 -11.76 30.75
C LYS A 641 15.89 -10.54 29.86
N ALA A 642 14.78 -10.55 29.13
CA ALA A 642 14.35 -9.42 28.30
C ALA A 642 13.98 -8.17 29.12
N ALA A 643 13.32 -8.34 30.28
CA ALA A 643 13.01 -7.26 31.20
C ALA A 643 14.27 -6.65 31.82
N ILE A 644 15.23 -7.48 32.21
CA ILE A 644 16.55 -7.04 32.69
C ILE A 644 17.29 -6.27 31.59
N ARG A 645 17.31 -6.77 30.34
CA ARG A 645 17.90 -6.07 29.19
C ARG A 645 17.26 -4.69 28.96
N ARG A 646 15.94 -4.57 29.10
CA ARG A 646 15.23 -3.27 28.99
C ARG A 646 15.63 -2.32 30.11
N ARG A 647 15.66 -2.79 31.39
CA ARG A 647 16.07 -1.97 32.53
C ARG A 647 17.52 -1.51 32.41
N VAL A 648 18.43 -2.41 32.02
CA VAL A 648 19.85 -2.06 31.80
C VAL A 648 20.01 -1.06 30.65
N ARG A 649 19.23 -1.16 29.57
CA ARG A 649 19.23 -0.14 28.49
C ARG A 649 18.62 1.20 28.93
N ALA A 650 17.52 1.18 29.69
CA ALA A 650 16.83 2.38 30.10
C ALA A 650 17.64 3.17 31.15
N VAL A 651 18.26 2.50 32.13
CA VAL A 651 19.03 3.12 33.21
C VAL A 651 20.50 3.29 32.81
N GLY A 652 21.09 2.30 32.18
CA GLY A 652 22.50 2.30 31.78
C GLY A 652 22.85 3.09 30.52
N GLY A 653 21.88 3.28 29.62
CA GLY A 653 22.10 3.96 28.33
C GLY A 653 22.63 5.40 28.47
N PRO A 654 21.99 6.25 29.25
CA PRO A 654 22.45 7.62 29.49
C PRO A 654 23.78 7.71 30.26
N VAL A 655 23.98 6.83 31.25
CA VAL A 655 25.19 6.80 32.09
C VAL A 655 26.38 6.27 31.28
N VAL A 656 26.21 5.19 30.53
CA VAL A 656 27.29 4.60 29.71
C VAL A 656 27.71 5.52 28.57
N ARG A 657 26.83 6.38 28.06
CA ARG A 657 27.20 7.37 27.01
C ARG A 657 28.16 8.46 27.55
N ARG A 658 28.14 8.72 28.84
CA ARG A 658 29.00 9.73 29.49
C ARG A 658 30.37 9.19 29.92
N LEU A 659 30.63 7.88 29.81
CA LEU A 659 31.91 7.27 30.18
C LEU A 659 32.95 7.35 29.06
N PRO A 660 34.25 7.45 29.36
CA PRO A 660 35.33 7.35 28.38
C PRO A 660 35.31 6.00 27.62
N ALA A 661 35.83 5.99 26.38
CA ALA A 661 35.76 4.84 25.49
C ALA A 661 36.22 3.48 26.07
N PRO A 662 37.34 3.40 26.85
CA PRO A 662 37.77 2.13 27.45
C PRO A 662 36.81 1.63 28.55
N ALA A 663 36.26 2.54 29.35
CA ALA A 663 35.28 2.22 30.39
C ALA A 663 33.95 1.75 29.79
N ARG A 664 33.50 2.33 28.68
CA ARG A 664 32.33 1.87 27.91
C ARG A 664 32.44 0.41 27.45
N LYS A 665 33.63 0.02 26.97
CA LYS A 665 33.93 -1.34 26.49
C LYS A 665 33.86 -2.36 27.63
N LYS A 666 34.36 -2.00 28.83
CA LYS A 666 34.39 -2.83 30.03
C LYS A 666 32.95 -3.02 30.61
N VAL A 667 32.16 -1.95 30.68
CA VAL A 667 30.77 -1.99 31.13
C VAL A 667 29.90 -2.78 30.15
N ARG A 668 30.09 -2.65 28.84
CA ARG A 668 29.37 -3.47 27.82
C ARG A 668 29.72 -4.96 27.93
N ARG A 669 30.98 -5.32 28.23
CA ARG A 669 31.39 -6.72 28.45
C ARG A 669 30.79 -7.30 29.73
N LEU A 670 30.72 -6.54 30.82
CA LEU A 670 30.07 -6.93 32.06
C LEU A 670 28.56 -7.08 31.89
N ALA A 671 27.91 -6.14 31.23
CA ALA A 671 26.50 -6.23 30.91
C ALA A 671 26.16 -7.43 30.01
N ALA A 672 27.04 -7.76 29.06
CA ALA A 672 26.89 -8.96 28.22
C ALA A 672 27.02 -10.26 29.03
N LYS A 673 27.93 -10.33 30.02
CA LYS A 673 28.07 -11.49 30.93
C LYS A 673 26.90 -11.65 31.92
N LEU A 674 26.25 -10.55 32.33
CA LEU A 674 25.07 -10.60 33.23
C LEU A 674 23.77 -10.97 32.51
N VAL A 675 23.78 -10.95 31.18
CA VAL A 675 22.61 -11.12 30.31
C VAL A 675 22.69 -12.39 29.45
N GLY A 676 23.90 -13.02 29.33
CA GLY A 676 24.17 -14.32 28.69
C GLY A 676 23.88 -15.49 29.60
#